data_76f326046ea0fbd2231a3e2c89396b7c
#
_entry.id   76f326046ea0fbd2231a3e2c89396b7c
#
_cell.length_a   1.000
_cell.length_b   1.000
_cell.length_c   1.000
_cell.angle_alpha   90.00
_cell.angle_beta   90.00
_cell.angle_gamma   90.00
#
_symmetry.space_group_name_H-M   'P 1'
#
loop_
_entity.id
_entity.type
_entity.pdbx_description
1 polymer ?
#
loop_
_entity_poly.entity_id
_entity_poly.type
_entity_poly.pdbx_seq_one_letter_code
_entity_poly.pdbx_strand_id
1 'polypeptide(L)'
;MNRCSRHIFCLLLLLCGLAAQGQVARQFWFAPPWMNSHHTGEADFHLILSAYDEDAHVVISQPADGNRVLCDTVVYAHSYCDIIIAPKSDHKSYAEAQIEVPYNQVSKRGMFIAADHDIGAYYQITHANGEAYTLKGENALGTEFVVMSQNKYANQADYNGYKSHNNSIQIVATEDGTTVKIYPSQPVVQDDGTVSTAPVTVWLNKGETYALKASGTAGSAHLIGTVIQADKPVAVTTSDDSVAAGAGQDAIGEQLVPTDMAGTDYTVIPLAGSTIESIFILALHPSTTVTLHSADNNETITLDSLGTATRTVSGVTYIHADADIQVFQLTNRNGESGGTVLPQMLCTGSDHVTYKRIPNSDYTILNILTQTTNTGSLYMNGNEIPASEFKPIPGTDDKWSYIALNVTSKPAAMPVEIESVRGVFQLGVIDHASIPQGTLTYGFFSNYANGSAIEVLADEQILDSLFVLCEGGTVTMVAEAPEGVSNYTWYRDGKLIYSGDTLVLDMASAASAGQYRVEGESRECTVESKEFAFVIQPRQTVIPLTEVTIEEGGSYTWHANGKTYTASVRDTVWSPVFYKDLPVAGCDTAQALHVIVRSCINATLTPPDEVCGDERVLRMPYSVTGGDYTAIVRFGGKALAAGFTDGVIPADGADLLLPLPEAVYAATYTAVVSFEPDKPECDTIRFDISFLVRYPASVFTQKWNDVLAVYNDRYNRGEGREGYHITAFQWYKDGQPIDGATGSYYYTGPDEQLDFNALYSVLLTRDDGTVIRSCEYRPVHTDDPDMVTTTKQLVNGHIVIRRADRQYTILGTLLQ
;
A
#
# COMPACT_ATOMS: atom_id res chain seq x y z
N MET A 1 -37.19 -6.37 29.82
CA MET A 1 -37.46 -7.34 28.74
C MET A 1 -37.32 -6.58 27.43
N ASN A 2 -36.19 -6.62 26.79
CA ASN A 2 -36.04 -6.32 25.38
C ASN A 2 -34.68 -6.87 24.94
N ARG A 3 -34.73 -7.82 24.01
CA ARG A 3 -33.60 -8.53 23.46
C ARG A 3 -32.90 -7.62 22.45
N CYS A 4 -31.65 -7.31 22.70
CA CYS A 4 -30.72 -6.83 21.65
C CYS A 4 -30.27 -7.99 20.79
N SER A 5 -30.65 -7.96 19.54
CA SER A 5 -30.15 -8.85 18.48
C SER A 5 -28.81 -8.32 18.02
N ARG A 6 -27.74 -9.09 18.22
CA ARG A 6 -26.42 -8.87 17.62
C ARG A 6 -26.47 -9.36 16.17
N HIS A 7 -26.44 -8.47 15.21
CA HIS A 7 -26.11 -8.83 13.84
C HIS A 7 -24.59 -8.87 13.69
N ILE A 8 -24.08 -10.08 13.55
CA ILE A 8 -22.74 -10.35 13.07
C ILE A 8 -22.78 -10.11 11.55
N PHE A 9 -22.19 -9.03 11.10
CA PHE A 9 -21.89 -8.80 9.68
C PHE A 9 -20.68 -9.65 9.31
N CYS A 10 -20.91 -10.77 8.64
CA CYS A 10 -19.87 -11.44 7.86
C CYS A 10 -19.60 -10.58 6.62
N LEU A 11 -18.44 -9.91 6.61
CA LEU A 11 -17.89 -9.33 5.39
C LEU A 11 -17.47 -10.48 4.47
N LEU A 12 -18.31 -10.87 3.55
CA LEU A 12 -17.92 -11.60 2.36
C LEU A 12 -17.17 -10.58 1.47
N LEU A 13 -15.84 -10.72 1.37
CA LEU A 13 -15.06 -10.13 0.31
C LEU A 13 -15.48 -10.81 -1.01
N LEU A 14 -16.46 -10.22 -1.68
CA LEU A 14 -16.66 -10.41 -3.10
C LEU A 14 -15.51 -9.66 -3.80
N LEU A 15 -14.54 -10.42 -4.31
CA LEU A 15 -13.64 -9.95 -5.36
C LEU A 15 -14.49 -9.79 -6.63
N CYS A 16 -15.21 -8.67 -6.75
CA CYS A 16 -15.67 -8.22 -8.04
C CYS A 16 -14.46 -7.76 -8.83
N GLY A 17 -14.24 -8.36 -10.01
CA GLY A 17 -13.27 -7.89 -10.97
C GLY A 17 -13.58 -6.45 -11.32
N LEU A 18 -12.65 -5.54 -11.00
CA LEU A 18 -12.76 -4.13 -11.28
C LEU A 18 -12.44 -3.91 -12.76
N ALA A 19 -13.41 -3.45 -13.52
CA ALA A 19 -13.12 -2.75 -14.76
C ALA A 19 -12.29 -1.53 -14.38
N ALA A 20 -11.08 -1.40 -14.93
CA ALA A 20 -10.21 -0.27 -14.68
C ALA A 20 -10.82 0.99 -15.32
N GLN A 21 -11.54 1.76 -14.54
CA GLN A 21 -11.96 3.11 -14.89
C GLN A 21 -11.05 4.07 -14.12
N GLY A 22 -10.16 4.68 -14.81
CA GLY A 22 -9.04 5.52 -14.44
C GLY A 22 -9.12 6.45 -13.24
N GLN A 23 -9.08 7.78 -13.39
CA GLN A 23 -9.17 8.70 -12.21
C GLN A 23 -10.56 8.67 -11.52
N VAL A 24 -11.50 8.01 -12.13
CA VAL A 24 -12.75 7.57 -11.55
C VAL A 24 -12.52 6.15 -11.06
N ALA A 25 -12.39 5.98 -9.75
CA ALA A 25 -12.05 4.70 -9.14
C ALA A 25 -12.72 4.54 -7.77
N ARG A 26 -12.73 3.31 -7.27
CA ARG A 26 -13.21 3.00 -5.91
C ARG A 26 -12.08 2.89 -4.90
N GLN A 27 -10.85 2.86 -5.36
CA GLN A 27 -9.68 2.72 -4.50
C GLN A 27 -8.56 3.64 -4.95
N PHE A 28 -7.96 4.34 -4.00
CA PHE A 28 -6.79 5.18 -4.25
C PHE A 28 -5.75 4.93 -3.16
N TRP A 29 -4.50 4.83 -3.59
CA TRP A 29 -3.33 4.75 -2.71
C TRP A 29 -2.49 6.00 -2.89
N PHE A 30 -2.10 6.64 -1.81
CA PHE A 30 -1.35 7.87 -1.87
C PHE A 30 -0.28 7.95 -0.78
N ALA A 31 0.92 8.39 -1.16
CA ALA A 31 2.00 8.74 -0.27
C ALA A 31 2.14 10.26 -0.26
N PRO A 32 1.59 10.97 0.74
CA PRO A 32 1.65 12.43 0.80
C PRO A 32 3.08 12.93 0.87
N PRO A 33 3.44 13.97 0.08
CA PRO A 33 4.79 14.51 0.11
C PRO A 33 5.06 15.22 1.43
N TRP A 34 6.32 15.22 1.84
CA TRP A 34 6.78 16.08 2.90
C TRP A 34 6.90 17.51 2.39
N MET A 35 6.21 18.43 3.05
CA MET A 35 6.29 19.85 2.76
C MET A 35 7.20 20.57 3.77
N ASN A 36 7.82 21.67 3.35
CA ASN A 36 8.64 22.49 4.23
C ASN A 36 7.82 23.00 5.42
N SER A 37 8.44 23.06 6.60
CA SER A 37 7.82 23.61 7.81
C SER A 37 7.31 25.04 7.67
N HIS A 38 7.88 25.82 6.73
CA HIS A 38 7.39 27.16 6.37
C HIS A 38 6.02 27.10 5.69
N HIS A 39 5.79 26.08 4.87
CA HIS A 39 4.50 25.85 4.22
C HIS A 39 3.53 25.12 5.17
N THR A 40 3.99 24.12 5.92
CA THR A 40 3.14 23.31 6.79
C THR A 40 2.52 24.07 7.96
N GLY A 41 3.19 25.10 8.48
CA GLY A 41 2.66 25.91 9.59
C GLY A 41 1.48 26.82 9.20
N GLU A 42 1.18 26.99 7.92
CA GLU A 42 0.18 27.93 7.41
C GLU A 42 -0.78 27.31 6.39
N ALA A 43 -0.60 26.05 5.99
CA ALA A 43 -1.42 25.34 5.02
C ALA A 43 -2.52 24.49 5.66
N ASP A 44 -3.66 24.40 5.02
CA ASP A 44 -4.59 23.31 5.23
C ASP A 44 -4.34 22.23 4.15
N PHE A 45 -4.37 20.97 4.55
CA PHE A 45 -4.24 19.83 3.64
C PHE A 45 -5.62 19.21 3.46
N HIS A 46 -6.06 19.19 2.22
CA HIS A 46 -7.39 18.76 1.84
C HIS A 46 -7.34 17.48 1.01
N LEU A 47 -8.31 16.60 1.19
CA LEU A 47 -8.73 15.65 0.19
C LEU A 47 -10.08 16.08 -0.34
N ILE A 48 -10.17 16.30 -1.64
CA ILE A 48 -11.40 16.63 -2.32
C ILE A 48 -11.84 15.39 -3.09
N LEU A 49 -13.05 14.97 -2.80
CA LEU A 49 -13.68 13.78 -3.39
C LEU A 49 -14.91 14.20 -4.17
N SER A 50 -15.10 13.68 -5.36
CA SER A 50 -16.27 13.93 -6.21
C SER A 50 -16.98 12.62 -6.49
N ALA A 51 -18.30 12.57 -6.31
CA ALA A 51 -19.14 11.47 -6.75
C ALA A 51 -19.87 11.84 -8.05
N TYR A 52 -20.16 10.83 -8.85
CA TYR A 52 -20.79 10.97 -10.17
C TYR A 52 -22.28 10.64 -10.10
N ASP A 53 -22.73 9.56 -10.70
CA ASP A 53 -24.16 9.26 -10.85
C ASP A 53 -24.80 8.71 -9.58
N GLU A 54 -24.00 8.22 -8.61
CA GLU A 54 -24.46 7.57 -7.40
C GLU A 54 -23.82 8.17 -6.14
N ASP A 55 -24.52 8.11 -5.02
CA ASP A 55 -23.96 8.48 -3.71
C ASP A 55 -22.86 7.48 -3.36
N ALA A 56 -21.68 7.95 -2.99
CA ALA A 56 -20.54 7.12 -2.62
C ALA A 56 -20.25 7.19 -1.12
N HIS A 57 -20.26 6.05 -0.43
CA HIS A 57 -19.73 5.95 0.92
C HIS A 57 -18.22 5.76 0.88
N VAL A 58 -17.47 6.69 1.47
CA VAL A 58 -16.02 6.76 1.36
C VAL A 58 -15.36 6.68 2.73
N VAL A 59 -14.38 5.79 2.85
CA VAL A 59 -13.52 5.67 4.03
C VAL A 59 -12.08 5.99 3.65
N ILE A 60 -11.49 6.96 4.34
CA ILE A 60 -10.09 7.34 4.22
C ILE A 60 -9.34 6.78 5.42
N SER A 61 -8.30 6.00 5.20
CA SER A 61 -7.57 5.33 6.27
C SER A 61 -6.06 5.29 6.04
N GLN A 62 -5.32 4.96 7.11
CA GLN A 62 -3.91 4.59 7.09
C GLN A 62 -3.77 3.11 7.49
N PRO A 63 -3.69 2.17 6.53
CA PRO A 63 -3.73 0.74 6.82
C PRO A 63 -2.58 0.26 7.71
N ALA A 64 -1.37 0.76 7.50
CA ALA A 64 -0.20 0.38 8.28
C ALA A 64 -0.21 0.92 9.72
N ASP A 65 -0.99 1.97 10.01
CA ASP A 65 -1.17 2.53 11.35
C ASP A 65 -2.40 1.93 12.06
N GLY A 66 -2.52 0.61 12.07
CA GLY A 66 -3.62 -0.09 12.71
C GLY A 66 -4.98 0.17 12.06
N ASN A 67 -5.02 0.42 10.76
CA ASN A 67 -6.21 0.85 10.01
C ASN A 67 -6.84 2.13 10.60
N ARG A 68 -6.03 3.07 10.98
CA ARG A 68 -6.47 4.37 11.50
C ARG A 68 -7.37 5.06 10.49
N VAL A 69 -8.64 5.24 10.83
CA VAL A 69 -9.59 5.97 10.00
C VAL A 69 -9.37 7.47 10.17
N LEU A 70 -9.13 8.16 9.06
CA LEU A 70 -8.99 9.61 9.00
C LEU A 70 -10.33 10.29 8.73
N CYS A 71 -11.17 9.68 7.89
CA CYS A 71 -12.52 10.14 7.59
C CYS A 71 -13.41 8.98 7.17
N ASP A 72 -14.68 9.08 7.49
CA ASP A 72 -15.76 8.16 7.09
C ASP A 72 -16.97 9.05 6.74
N THR A 73 -17.35 9.10 5.45
CA THR A 73 -18.31 10.07 4.95
C THR A 73 -19.09 9.56 3.74
N VAL A 74 -20.15 10.26 3.37
CA VAL A 74 -20.88 10.05 2.12
C VAL A 74 -20.69 11.27 1.22
N VAL A 75 -20.27 11.04 -0.01
CA VAL A 75 -20.25 12.03 -1.08
C VAL A 75 -21.48 11.80 -1.92
N TYR A 76 -22.35 12.81 -2.01
CA TYR A 76 -23.61 12.70 -2.74
C TYR A 76 -23.38 12.78 -4.26
N ALA A 77 -24.24 12.12 -5.00
CA ALA A 77 -24.22 12.14 -6.47
C ALA A 77 -24.18 13.58 -7.02
N HIS A 78 -23.41 13.80 -8.12
CA HIS A 78 -23.17 15.10 -8.77
C HIS A 78 -22.67 16.18 -7.82
N SER A 79 -21.88 15.78 -6.79
CA SER A 79 -21.40 16.68 -5.74
C SER A 79 -19.94 16.38 -5.39
N TYR A 80 -19.39 17.19 -4.51
CA TYR A 80 -18.06 16.96 -3.94
C TYR A 80 -18.09 17.08 -2.42
N CYS A 81 -17.10 16.44 -1.78
CA CYS A 81 -16.78 16.60 -0.37
C CYS A 81 -15.35 17.15 -0.22
N ASP A 82 -15.18 18.20 0.58
CA ASP A 82 -13.90 18.81 0.88
C ASP A 82 -13.51 18.49 2.32
N ILE A 83 -12.52 17.64 2.49
CA ILE A 83 -12.11 17.07 3.77
C ILE A 83 -10.75 17.65 4.16
N ILE A 84 -10.72 18.42 5.24
CA ILE A 84 -9.46 18.90 5.83
C ILE A 84 -8.87 17.76 6.66
N ILE A 85 -7.83 17.10 6.15
CA ILE A 85 -7.14 16.00 6.85
C ILE A 85 -6.06 16.51 7.81
N ALA A 86 -5.56 17.73 7.60
CA ALA A 86 -4.63 18.41 8.52
C ALA A 86 -4.83 19.95 8.44
N PRO A 87 -5.48 20.57 9.44
CA PRO A 87 -5.79 21.98 9.42
C PRO A 87 -4.61 22.83 9.91
N LYS A 88 -4.43 24.04 9.35
CA LYS A 88 -3.41 25.01 9.76
C LYS A 88 -3.59 25.55 11.18
N SER A 89 -4.79 25.52 11.71
CA SER A 89 -5.11 26.05 13.05
C SER A 89 -4.48 25.28 14.19
N ASP A 90 -3.90 24.12 13.92
CA ASP A 90 -3.27 23.27 14.91
C ASP A 90 -1.84 22.90 14.49
N HIS A 91 -0.87 23.77 14.85
CA HIS A 91 0.55 23.55 14.54
C HIS A 91 1.16 22.25 15.10
N LYS A 92 0.44 21.56 16.00
CA LYS A 92 0.83 20.24 16.48
C LYS A 92 0.31 19.13 15.58
N SER A 93 -0.77 19.39 14.83
CA SER A 93 -1.50 18.36 14.09
C SER A 93 -0.73 17.80 12.89
N TYR A 94 0.18 18.54 12.28
CA TYR A 94 0.95 17.98 11.16
C TYR A 94 1.83 16.81 11.59
N ALA A 95 2.59 16.98 12.66
CA ALA A 95 3.37 15.89 13.24
C ALA A 95 2.46 14.83 13.90
N GLU A 96 1.34 15.26 14.51
CA GLU A 96 0.37 14.39 15.16
C GLU A 96 -0.59 13.72 14.18
N ALA A 97 -0.97 14.41 13.09
CA ALA A 97 -1.77 13.83 12.01
C ALA A 97 -1.02 12.70 11.28
N GLN A 98 0.32 12.74 11.29
CA GLN A 98 1.18 11.71 10.72
C GLN A 98 0.83 11.37 9.27
N ILE A 99 0.57 12.39 8.45
CA ILE A 99 0.20 12.20 7.05
C ILE A 99 1.40 12.29 6.10
N GLU A 100 2.36 13.20 6.38
CA GLU A 100 3.53 13.40 5.53
C GLU A 100 4.54 12.27 5.66
N VAL A 101 5.09 11.83 4.54
CA VAL A 101 6.07 10.72 4.49
C VAL A 101 7.47 11.24 4.78
N PRO A 102 8.09 10.83 5.89
CA PRO A 102 9.45 11.23 6.23
C PRO A 102 10.48 10.59 5.32
N TYR A 103 11.60 11.28 5.07
CA TYR A 103 12.69 10.76 4.25
C TYR A 103 13.50 9.67 4.95
N ASN A 104 14.04 8.75 4.14
CA ASN A 104 15.04 7.75 4.52
C ASN A 104 14.61 6.86 5.70
N GLN A 105 13.34 6.56 5.79
CA GLN A 105 12.82 5.63 6.78
C GLN A 105 11.48 5.05 6.33
N VAL A 106 11.26 3.80 6.67
CA VAL A 106 9.93 3.19 6.53
C VAL A 106 8.98 3.82 7.53
N SER A 107 7.82 4.24 7.07
CA SER A 107 6.80 4.85 7.92
C SER A 107 5.40 4.31 7.61
N LYS A 108 4.45 4.51 8.52
CA LYS A 108 3.07 4.00 8.43
C LYS A 108 2.10 5.08 7.96
N ARG A 109 2.50 5.84 6.92
CA ARG A 109 1.81 7.07 6.52
C ARG A 109 1.10 7.00 5.17
N GLY A 110 1.06 5.83 4.56
CA GLY A 110 0.30 5.64 3.33
C GLY A 110 -1.19 5.82 3.58
N MET A 111 -1.83 6.62 2.72
CA MET A 111 -3.28 6.81 2.73
C MET A 111 -3.94 5.85 1.75
N PHE A 112 -5.04 5.28 2.19
CA PHE A 112 -5.93 4.46 1.38
C PHE A 112 -7.33 5.04 1.43
N ILE A 113 -7.88 5.35 0.27
CA ILE A 113 -9.25 5.82 0.09
C ILE A 113 -10.02 4.66 -0.53
N ALA A 114 -11.10 4.25 0.10
CA ALA A 114 -12.00 3.21 -0.41
C ALA A 114 -13.42 3.76 -0.49
N ALA A 115 -14.07 3.52 -1.61
CA ALA A 115 -15.45 3.90 -1.88
C ALA A 115 -16.26 2.67 -2.35
N ASP A 116 -17.55 2.66 -2.12
CA ASP A 116 -18.49 1.65 -2.61
C ASP A 116 -18.97 1.94 -4.05
N HIS A 117 -18.89 3.20 -4.47
CA HIS A 117 -19.16 3.67 -5.82
C HIS A 117 -17.98 4.47 -6.36
N ASP A 118 -17.97 4.71 -7.66
CA ASP A 118 -16.88 5.38 -8.34
C ASP A 118 -16.80 6.85 -7.93
N ILE A 119 -15.59 7.30 -7.59
CA ILE A 119 -15.29 8.68 -7.19
C ILE A 119 -14.06 9.22 -7.91
N GLY A 120 -13.97 10.54 -8.03
CA GLY A 120 -12.74 11.25 -8.32
C GLY A 120 -12.09 11.74 -7.03
N ALA A 121 -10.76 11.76 -6.95
CA ALA A 121 -10.04 12.23 -5.78
C ALA A 121 -8.82 13.08 -6.14
N TYR A 122 -8.56 14.14 -5.39
CA TYR A 122 -7.30 14.88 -5.44
C TYR A 122 -6.91 15.44 -4.07
N TYR A 123 -5.61 15.52 -3.85
CA TYR A 123 -5.02 16.09 -2.64
C TYR A 123 -4.59 17.52 -2.92
N GLN A 124 -4.99 18.46 -2.08
CA GLN A 124 -4.72 19.88 -2.28
C GLN A 124 -4.05 20.50 -1.05
N ILE A 125 -3.01 21.26 -1.28
CA ILE A 125 -2.33 22.07 -0.30
C ILE A 125 -2.81 23.51 -0.47
N THR A 126 -3.60 24.03 0.49
CA THR A 126 -4.16 25.38 0.41
C THR A 126 -3.26 26.37 1.13
N HIS A 127 -2.18 26.71 0.50
CA HIS A 127 -1.20 27.70 0.97
C HIS A 127 -0.83 28.65 -0.18
N ALA A 128 -0.23 29.81 0.13
CA ALA A 128 0.66 30.45 -0.81
C ALA A 128 1.65 29.43 -1.32
N ASN A 129 1.80 29.34 -2.63
CA ASN A 129 2.70 28.38 -3.26
C ASN A 129 2.26 26.91 -3.09
N GLY A 130 0.97 26.65 -2.86
CA GLY A 130 0.40 25.29 -2.78
C GLY A 130 0.19 24.65 -4.17
N GLU A 131 -0.08 23.34 -4.18
CA GLU A 131 -0.31 22.55 -5.38
C GLU A 131 -1.48 21.56 -5.18
N ALA A 132 -2.00 21.05 -6.27
CA ALA A 132 -2.99 19.98 -6.30
C ALA A 132 -2.40 18.73 -6.95
N TYR A 133 -2.47 17.61 -6.24
CA TYR A 133 -2.04 16.29 -6.69
C TYR A 133 -3.27 15.50 -7.12
N THR A 134 -3.41 15.23 -8.40
CA THR A 134 -4.52 14.42 -8.89
C THR A 134 -4.26 12.94 -8.60
N LEU A 135 -5.17 12.29 -7.89
CA LEU A 135 -5.05 10.87 -7.55
C LEU A 135 -5.62 10.03 -8.69
N LYS A 136 -4.84 9.07 -9.16
CA LYS A 136 -5.13 8.36 -10.41
C LYS A 136 -5.73 6.96 -10.21
N GLY A 137 -6.19 6.67 -8.99
CA GLY A 137 -6.82 5.38 -8.68
C GLY A 137 -5.91 4.21 -9.02
N GLU A 138 -6.46 3.22 -9.70
CA GLU A 138 -5.72 2.04 -10.13
C GLU A 138 -4.65 2.35 -11.20
N ASN A 139 -4.81 3.44 -11.97
CA ASN A 139 -3.82 3.87 -12.96
C ASN A 139 -2.50 4.37 -12.33
N ALA A 140 -2.50 4.67 -11.03
CA ALA A 140 -1.28 4.99 -10.31
C ALA A 140 -0.55 3.75 -9.78
N LEU A 141 -1.10 2.55 -9.95
CA LEU A 141 -0.56 1.32 -9.38
C LEU A 141 0.26 0.55 -10.42
N GLY A 142 1.48 0.22 -10.08
CA GLY A 142 2.35 -0.54 -10.96
C GLY A 142 3.58 -1.08 -10.24
N THR A 143 4.35 -1.84 -10.98
CA THR A 143 5.61 -2.44 -10.48
C THR A 143 6.85 -1.79 -11.07
N GLU A 144 6.70 -0.94 -12.10
CA GLU A 144 7.79 -0.23 -12.73
C GLU A 144 7.42 1.23 -13.03
N PHE A 145 8.25 2.15 -12.55
CA PHE A 145 8.10 3.59 -12.77
C PHE A 145 9.41 4.20 -13.20
N VAL A 146 9.31 5.21 -14.06
CA VAL A 146 10.37 6.18 -14.29
C VAL A 146 9.88 7.53 -13.78
N VAL A 147 10.63 8.14 -12.89
CA VAL A 147 10.23 9.41 -12.28
C VAL A 147 10.21 10.51 -13.31
N MET A 148 9.02 11.10 -13.49
CA MET A 148 8.81 12.26 -14.32
C MET A 148 8.70 13.52 -13.47
N SER A 149 9.52 14.51 -13.74
CA SER A 149 9.54 15.81 -13.06
C SER A 149 10.23 16.87 -13.94
N GLN A 150 10.38 18.08 -13.43
CA GLN A 150 11.19 19.11 -14.10
C GLN A 150 12.67 18.99 -13.71
N ASN A 151 13.59 19.48 -14.53
CA ASN A 151 15.04 19.51 -14.28
C ASN A 151 15.74 20.82 -14.64
N LYS A 152 14.97 21.90 -14.74
CA LYS A 152 15.44 23.22 -15.20
C LYS A 152 15.51 24.23 -14.05
N TYR A 153 14.47 24.29 -13.26
CA TYR A 153 14.34 25.29 -12.21
C TYR A 153 14.84 24.75 -10.88
N ALA A 154 15.60 25.59 -10.15
CA ALA A 154 16.14 25.20 -8.85
C ALA A 154 15.08 25.35 -7.74
N ASN A 155 15.22 24.56 -6.67
CA ASN A 155 14.53 24.80 -5.43
C ASN A 155 15.19 25.99 -4.73
N GLN A 156 14.44 26.73 -3.94
CA GLN A 156 14.98 27.79 -3.12
C GLN A 156 15.98 27.24 -2.11
N ALA A 157 17.08 27.92 -1.92
CA ALA A 157 18.03 27.64 -0.85
C ALA A 157 17.46 27.99 0.53
N ASP A 158 18.08 27.47 1.59
CA ASP A 158 17.71 27.76 2.98
C ASP A 158 17.50 29.26 3.19
N TYR A 159 16.38 29.64 3.77
CA TYR A 159 15.99 31.03 4.01
C TYR A 159 15.40 31.21 5.41
N ASN A 160 15.89 32.19 6.16
CA ASN A 160 15.39 32.53 7.51
C ASN A 160 15.31 31.34 8.49
N GLY A 161 16.24 30.36 8.38
CA GLY A 161 16.27 29.16 9.23
C GLY A 161 15.41 28.03 8.77
N TYR A 162 14.63 28.18 7.70
CA TYR A 162 13.90 27.12 7.04
C TYR A 162 14.85 26.36 6.12
N LYS A 163 14.82 25.03 6.23
CA LYS A 163 15.59 24.13 5.38
C LYS A 163 14.95 24.04 4.02
N SER A 164 15.72 24.14 2.94
CA SER A 164 15.19 23.82 1.62
C SER A 164 14.81 22.34 1.53
N HIS A 165 13.70 22.08 0.91
CA HIS A 165 13.31 20.73 0.54
C HIS A 165 13.59 20.56 -0.94
N ASN A 166 14.36 19.55 -1.25
CA ASN A 166 14.78 19.24 -2.59
C ASN A 166 13.68 18.42 -3.29
N ASN A 167 13.81 18.26 -4.59
CA ASN A 167 12.98 17.31 -5.32
C ASN A 167 13.02 15.92 -4.64
N SER A 168 11.87 15.29 -4.51
CA SER A 168 11.69 14.06 -3.72
C SER A 168 10.68 13.11 -4.34
N ILE A 169 10.76 11.85 -3.88
CA ILE A 169 9.91 10.74 -4.31
C ILE A 169 9.33 10.10 -3.07
N GLN A 170 8.03 9.84 -3.06
CA GLN A 170 7.32 9.13 -1.99
C GLN A 170 6.67 7.89 -2.58
N ILE A 171 6.77 6.75 -1.89
CA ILE A 171 6.27 5.45 -2.33
C ILE A 171 5.38 4.87 -1.24
N VAL A 172 4.28 4.26 -1.62
CA VAL A 172 3.41 3.47 -0.74
C VAL A 172 3.19 2.09 -1.33
N ALA A 173 3.32 1.05 -0.51
CA ALA A 173 3.03 -0.32 -0.90
C ALA A 173 1.54 -0.66 -0.71
N THR A 174 0.97 -1.38 -1.68
CA THR A 174 -0.43 -1.83 -1.63
C THR A 174 -0.60 -3.18 -0.95
N GLU A 175 0.49 -3.95 -0.82
CA GLU A 175 0.51 -5.30 -0.30
C GLU A 175 1.66 -5.52 0.71
N ASP A 176 1.48 -6.54 1.57
CA ASP A 176 2.51 -6.91 2.54
C ASP A 176 3.74 -7.55 1.87
N GLY A 177 4.92 -7.27 2.42
CA GLY A 177 6.19 -7.85 1.98
C GLY A 177 6.58 -7.42 0.55
N THR A 178 6.25 -6.20 0.16
CA THR A 178 6.65 -5.59 -1.12
C THR A 178 8.13 -5.18 -1.06
N THR A 179 8.91 -5.64 -2.03
CA THR A 179 10.31 -5.21 -2.19
C THR A 179 10.38 -4.12 -3.25
N VAL A 180 10.89 -2.96 -2.89
CA VAL A 180 11.07 -1.83 -3.80
C VAL A 180 12.56 -1.55 -3.99
N LYS A 181 12.99 -1.44 -5.26
CA LYS A 181 14.34 -1.05 -5.65
C LYS A 181 14.30 0.28 -6.39
N ILE A 182 15.07 1.24 -5.92
CA ILE A 182 15.15 2.58 -6.48
C ILE A 182 16.56 2.76 -7.05
N TYR A 183 16.65 3.17 -8.31
CA TYR A 183 17.90 3.47 -9.02
C TYR A 183 17.96 4.98 -9.29
N PRO A 184 18.54 5.79 -8.40
CA PRO A 184 18.53 7.23 -8.51
C PRO A 184 19.28 7.72 -9.75
N SER A 185 18.67 8.61 -10.53
CA SER A 185 19.30 9.27 -11.68
C SER A 185 20.33 10.33 -11.26
N GLN A 186 20.14 10.91 -10.08
CA GLN A 186 20.98 11.93 -9.47
C GLN A 186 21.32 11.54 -8.03
N PRO A 187 22.39 12.11 -7.43
CA PRO A 187 22.75 11.83 -6.05
C PRO A 187 21.60 12.15 -5.07
N VAL A 188 21.27 11.16 -4.24
CA VAL A 188 20.28 11.26 -3.16
C VAL A 188 20.94 11.18 -1.80
N VAL A 189 20.28 11.67 -0.77
CA VAL A 189 20.68 11.44 0.62
C VAL A 189 20.28 10.01 0.98
N GLN A 190 21.24 9.15 1.35
CA GLN A 190 21.03 7.77 1.77
C GLN A 190 20.60 7.67 3.24
N ASP A 191 20.15 6.51 3.69
CA ASP A 191 19.69 6.26 5.06
C ASP A 191 20.80 6.51 6.12
N ASP A 192 22.05 6.29 5.75
CA ASP A 192 23.23 6.57 6.60
C ASP A 192 23.71 8.02 6.54
N GLY A 193 23.01 8.88 5.80
CA GLY A 193 23.33 10.29 5.59
C GLY A 193 24.40 10.54 4.53
N THR A 194 24.92 9.52 3.87
CA THR A 194 25.83 9.69 2.73
C THR A 194 25.07 10.17 1.49
N VAL A 195 25.81 10.74 0.53
CA VAL A 195 25.26 11.21 -0.75
C VAL A 195 25.81 10.37 -1.88
N SER A 196 24.94 9.65 -2.58
CA SER A 196 25.34 8.79 -3.69
C SER A 196 24.18 8.51 -4.65
N THR A 197 24.52 7.90 -5.81
CA THR A 197 23.56 7.30 -6.76
C THR A 197 23.43 5.79 -6.59
N ALA A 198 23.94 5.24 -5.48
CA ALA A 198 23.79 3.80 -5.22
C ALA A 198 22.32 3.40 -5.14
N PRO A 199 21.96 2.23 -5.69
CA PRO A 199 20.59 1.74 -5.59
C PRO A 199 20.15 1.57 -4.13
N VAL A 200 18.90 1.96 -3.84
CA VAL A 200 18.27 1.77 -2.54
C VAL A 200 17.29 0.62 -2.66
N THR A 201 17.31 -0.29 -1.69
CA THR A 201 16.32 -1.39 -1.59
C THR A 201 15.61 -1.29 -0.25
N VAL A 202 14.31 -1.28 -0.29
CA VAL A 202 13.44 -1.20 0.90
C VAL A 202 12.36 -2.26 0.84
N TRP A 203 11.97 -2.78 2.02
CA TRP A 203 10.86 -3.72 2.20
C TRP A 203 9.72 -3.01 2.90
N LEU A 204 8.53 -3.09 2.31
CA LEU A 204 7.34 -2.41 2.78
C LEU A 204 6.20 -3.40 2.97
N ASN A 205 5.41 -3.23 4.02
CA ASN A 205 4.13 -3.88 4.16
C ASN A 205 3.01 -2.97 3.66
N LYS A 206 1.81 -3.50 3.53
CA LYS A 206 0.63 -2.79 3.07
C LYS A 206 0.41 -1.46 3.82
N GLY A 207 0.41 -0.36 3.09
CA GLY A 207 0.26 0.99 3.62
C GLY A 207 1.53 1.58 4.25
N GLU A 208 2.63 0.83 4.29
CA GLU A 208 3.93 1.43 4.66
C GLU A 208 4.48 2.25 3.50
N THR A 209 5.22 3.28 3.86
CA THR A 209 5.75 4.26 2.92
C THR A 209 7.24 4.45 3.12
N TYR A 210 7.89 4.88 2.03
CA TYR A 210 9.29 5.30 2.04
C TYR A 210 9.47 6.51 1.14
N ALA A 211 10.38 7.41 1.50
CA ALA A 211 10.69 8.57 0.69
C ALA A 211 12.19 8.83 0.57
N LEU A 212 12.59 9.27 -0.63
CA LEU A 212 13.95 9.75 -0.94
C LEU A 212 13.92 11.19 -1.43
N LYS A 213 15.00 11.93 -1.18
CA LYS A 213 15.16 13.27 -1.73
C LYS A 213 16.51 13.44 -2.44
N ALA A 214 16.51 14.29 -3.46
CA ALA A 214 17.73 14.73 -4.10
C ALA A 214 18.67 15.42 -3.09
N SER A 215 19.97 15.26 -3.28
CA SER A 215 20.97 15.87 -2.38
C SER A 215 21.21 17.35 -2.65
N GLY A 216 20.79 17.85 -3.81
CA GLY A 216 21.01 19.23 -4.26
C GLY A 216 19.70 19.93 -4.61
N THR A 217 19.75 21.26 -4.68
CA THR A 217 18.62 22.15 -5.01
C THR A 217 18.65 22.66 -6.45
N ALA A 218 19.75 22.44 -7.19
CA ALA A 218 19.81 22.84 -8.61
C ALA A 218 18.82 22.00 -9.44
N GLY A 219 18.20 22.59 -10.47
CA GLY A 219 17.32 21.85 -11.37
C GLY A 219 17.95 20.57 -11.93
N SER A 220 19.23 20.62 -12.24
CA SER A 220 20.01 19.44 -12.72
C SER A 220 20.23 18.36 -11.65
N ALA A 221 19.91 18.62 -10.39
CA ALA A 221 19.97 17.64 -9.30
C ALA A 221 18.62 16.92 -9.08
N HIS A 222 17.57 17.28 -9.81
CA HIS A 222 16.26 16.68 -9.69
C HIS A 222 16.24 15.25 -10.20
N LEU A 223 15.33 14.43 -9.68
CA LEU A 223 15.33 12.97 -9.80
C LEU A 223 14.64 12.45 -11.06
N ILE A 224 14.37 13.29 -12.05
CA ILE A 224 13.83 12.84 -13.34
C ILE A 224 14.70 11.72 -13.93
N GLY A 225 14.04 10.66 -14.42
CA GLY A 225 14.74 9.48 -14.95
C GLY A 225 15.17 8.47 -13.87
N THR A 226 14.88 8.69 -12.58
CA THR A 226 15.04 7.67 -11.55
C THR A 226 14.11 6.50 -11.84
N VAL A 227 14.64 5.27 -11.82
CA VAL A 227 13.86 4.04 -12.04
C VAL A 227 13.47 3.44 -10.70
N ILE A 228 12.21 3.06 -10.58
CA ILE A 228 11.65 2.37 -9.42
C ILE A 228 11.08 1.04 -9.89
N GLN A 229 11.52 -0.06 -9.28
CA GLN A 229 11.05 -1.41 -9.54
C GLN A 229 10.53 -2.03 -8.25
N ALA A 230 9.35 -2.60 -8.30
CA ALA A 230 8.74 -3.32 -7.19
C ALA A 230 8.32 -4.72 -7.62
N ASP A 231 8.28 -5.66 -6.69
CA ASP A 231 7.79 -7.03 -6.95
C ASP A 231 6.26 -7.15 -6.80
N LYS A 232 5.62 -6.09 -6.30
CA LYS A 232 4.17 -5.95 -6.17
C LYS A 232 3.76 -4.50 -6.42
N PRO A 233 2.48 -4.22 -6.75
CA PRO A 233 2.05 -2.87 -7.06
C PRO A 233 2.32 -1.87 -5.95
N VAL A 234 2.85 -0.71 -6.33
CA VAL A 234 3.06 0.45 -5.47
C VAL A 234 2.43 1.69 -6.12
N ALA A 235 2.18 2.73 -5.33
CA ALA A 235 1.91 4.06 -5.86
C ALA A 235 3.09 5.00 -5.56
N VAL A 236 3.40 5.87 -6.50
CA VAL A 236 4.55 6.78 -6.44
C VAL A 236 4.07 8.22 -6.60
N THR A 237 4.56 9.10 -5.72
CA THR A 237 4.36 10.55 -5.81
C THR A 237 5.72 11.21 -6.01
N THR A 238 5.81 12.20 -6.88
CA THR A 238 6.96 13.12 -6.96
C THR A 238 6.57 14.47 -6.40
N SER A 239 7.48 15.11 -5.73
CA SER A 239 7.28 16.44 -5.16
C SER A 239 8.53 17.28 -5.28
N ASP A 240 8.31 18.55 -5.57
CA ASP A 240 9.33 19.55 -5.75
C ASP A 240 8.91 20.77 -4.94
N ASP A 241 9.52 20.96 -3.78
CA ASP A 241 9.14 22.03 -2.87
C ASP A 241 9.93 23.30 -3.17
N SER A 242 9.25 24.46 -3.11
CA SER A 242 9.86 25.79 -3.28
C SER A 242 10.61 25.97 -4.60
N VAL A 243 10.02 25.55 -5.71
CA VAL A 243 10.60 25.72 -7.05
C VAL A 243 10.62 27.21 -7.44
N ALA A 244 11.78 27.73 -7.75
CA ALA A 244 11.96 29.10 -8.22
C ALA A 244 11.82 29.19 -9.75
N ALA A 245 10.60 29.03 -10.24
CA ALA A 245 10.26 29.26 -11.64
C ALA A 245 9.51 30.60 -11.76
N GLY A 246 10.21 31.66 -12.16
CA GLY A 246 9.66 33.02 -12.20
C GLY A 246 9.99 33.83 -10.96
N ALA A 247 9.01 34.59 -10.46
CA ALA A 247 9.17 35.46 -9.28
C ALA A 247 8.68 34.80 -7.97
N GLY A 248 7.89 33.75 -8.07
CA GLY A 248 7.37 32.95 -6.94
C GLY A 248 8.28 31.77 -6.58
N GLN A 249 7.82 31.03 -5.58
CA GLN A 249 8.48 29.83 -5.05
C GLN A 249 7.38 28.84 -4.71
N ASP A 250 7.12 27.90 -5.62
CA ASP A 250 5.93 27.09 -5.61
C ASP A 250 6.25 25.64 -5.27
N ALA A 251 5.32 24.96 -4.63
CA ALA A 251 5.29 23.51 -4.61
C ALA A 251 4.82 23.01 -5.97
N ILE A 252 5.50 22.02 -6.52
CA ILE A 252 5.10 21.36 -7.77
C ILE A 252 5.20 19.85 -7.55
N GLY A 253 4.15 19.13 -7.88
CA GLY A 253 4.19 17.70 -7.71
C GLY A 253 3.01 16.99 -8.33
N GLU A 254 3.12 15.67 -8.45
CA GLU A 254 2.12 14.84 -9.08
C GLU A 254 2.20 13.39 -8.58
N GLN A 255 1.09 12.69 -8.55
CA GLN A 255 1.08 11.25 -8.49
C GLN A 255 1.46 10.69 -9.86
N LEU A 256 2.50 9.86 -9.90
CA LEU A 256 3.01 9.29 -11.13
C LEU A 256 2.14 8.12 -11.60
N VAL A 257 2.23 7.84 -12.88
CA VAL A 257 1.72 6.62 -13.50
C VAL A 257 2.88 5.67 -13.79
N PRO A 258 2.68 4.35 -13.77
CA PRO A 258 3.69 3.38 -14.17
C PRO A 258 4.07 3.48 -15.65
N THR A 259 5.16 2.84 -16.03
CA THR A 259 5.74 2.96 -17.38
C THR A 259 4.85 2.42 -18.50
N ASP A 260 3.99 1.46 -18.21
CA ASP A 260 3.01 0.90 -19.15
C ASP A 260 1.84 1.86 -19.48
N MET A 261 1.71 2.96 -18.73
CA MET A 261 0.78 4.05 -19.03
C MET A 261 1.42 5.18 -19.89
N ALA A 262 2.68 5.05 -20.24
CA ALA A 262 3.34 5.97 -21.17
C ALA A 262 2.83 5.76 -22.60
N GLY A 263 3.13 6.66 -23.49
CA GLY A 263 2.74 6.54 -24.89
C GLY A 263 3.52 7.43 -25.81
N THR A 264 3.06 7.54 -27.04
CA THR A 264 3.78 8.20 -28.14
C THR A 264 3.25 9.59 -28.47
N ASP A 265 2.03 9.93 -28.04
CA ASP A 265 1.31 11.10 -28.54
C ASP A 265 0.78 11.97 -27.40
N TYR A 266 1.19 13.24 -27.37
CA TYR A 266 0.84 14.18 -26.32
C TYR A 266 0.49 15.55 -26.89
N THR A 267 -0.33 16.32 -26.17
CA THR A 267 -0.61 17.70 -26.52
C THR A 267 -0.35 18.61 -25.33
N VAL A 268 0.39 19.68 -25.59
CA VAL A 268 0.64 20.77 -24.66
C VAL A 268 -0.24 21.95 -25.03
N ILE A 269 -1.07 22.40 -24.09
CA ILE A 269 -1.89 23.61 -24.25
C ILE A 269 -1.33 24.69 -23.31
N PRO A 270 -0.59 25.69 -23.83
CA PRO A 270 -0.01 26.74 -23.01
C PRO A 270 -1.07 27.63 -22.36
N LEU A 271 -0.81 28.09 -21.14
CA LEU A 271 -1.65 29.07 -20.46
C LEU A 271 -1.52 30.45 -21.14
N ALA A 272 -2.63 31.01 -21.54
CA ALA A 272 -2.64 32.33 -22.16
C ALA A 272 -2.12 33.41 -21.21
N GLY A 273 -1.07 34.12 -21.61
CA GLY A 273 -0.40 35.16 -20.84
C GLY A 273 0.62 34.62 -19.81
N SER A 274 0.92 33.32 -19.85
CA SER A 274 2.03 32.77 -19.12
C SER A 274 3.38 33.37 -19.55
N THR A 275 4.27 33.56 -18.62
CA THR A 275 5.65 34.00 -18.89
C THR A 275 6.63 32.82 -18.91
N ILE A 276 6.18 31.67 -18.47
CA ILE A 276 6.95 30.43 -18.43
C ILE A 276 6.06 29.27 -18.85
N GLU A 277 6.34 28.71 -20.01
CA GLU A 277 5.75 27.46 -20.48
C GLU A 277 6.90 26.52 -20.83
N SER A 278 7.21 25.62 -19.94
CA SER A 278 8.28 24.65 -20.14
C SER A 278 7.71 23.24 -20.16
N ILE A 279 8.19 22.48 -21.13
CA ILE A 279 7.92 21.04 -21.21
C ILE A 279 9.19 20.25 -21.00
N PHE A 280 9.04 19.13 -20.35
CA PHE A 280 10.09 18.16 -20.08
C PHE A 280 9.67 16.84 -20.69
N ILE A 281 10.49 16.29 -21.56
CA ILE A 281 10.23 15.05 -22.31
C ILE A 281 11.24 14.04 -21.83
N LEU A 282 10.81 12.84 -21.48
CA LEU A 282 11.63 11.72 -21.03
C LEU A 282 11.36 10.53 -21.95
N ALA A 283 12.39 10.00 -22.61
CA ALA A 283 12.27 8.80 -23.43
C ALA A 283 12.48 7.53 -22.59
N LEU A 284 11.61 6.53 -22.75
CA LEU A 284 11.72 5.25 -22.06
C LEU A 284 12.61 4.25 -22.83
N HIS A 285 12.73 4.43 -24.14
CA HIS A 285 13.48 3.53 -25.04
C HIS A 285 14.69 4.21 -25.68
N PRO A 286 15.71 3.44 -26.07
CA PRO A 286 16.87 4.01 -26.73
C PRO A 286 16.55 4.49 -28.15
N SER A 287 17.22 5.57 -28.56
CA SER A 287 17.10 6.16 -29.90
C SER A 287 15.69 6.61 -30.27
N THR A 288 14.88 6.99 -29.28
CA THR A 288 13.52 7.50 -29.49
C THR A 288 13.55 8.82 -30.24
N THR A 289 12.85 8.86 -31.38
CA THR A 289 12.70 10.07 -32.18
C THR A 289 11.42 10.78 -31.78
N VAL A 290 11.53 12.01 -31.29
CA VAL A 290 10.41 12.83 -30.85
C VAL A 290 10.26 14.04 -31.77
N THR A 291 9.07 14.23 -32.31
CA THR A 291 8.73 15.37 -33.17
C THR A 291 7.72 16.28 -32.47
N LEU A 292 8.02 17.56 -32.38
CA LEU A 292 7.14 18.59 -31.85
C LEU A 292 6.52 19.36 -33.00
N HIS A 293 5.21 19.39 -33.08
CA HIS A 293 4.45 20.12 -34.09
C HIS A 293 3.72 21.29 -33.45
N SER A 294 3.99 22.51 -33.92
CA SER A 294 3.24 23.70 -33.55
C SER A 294 2.82 24.46 -34.80
N ALA A 295 1.97 25.47 -34.64
CA ALA A 295 1.52 26.27 -35.80
C ALA A 295 2.68 26.96 -36.54
N ASP A 296 3.76 27.29 -35.82
CA ASP A 296 4.86 28.10 -36.34
C ASP A 296 6.13 27.31 -36.65
N ASN A 297 6.28 26.13 -36.08
CA ASN A 297 7.54 25.37 -36.16
C ASN A 297 7.34 23.86 -35.93
N ASN A 298 8.15 23.07 -36.63
CA ASN A 298 8.32 21.64 -36.36
C ASN A 298 9.77 21.39 -35.99
N GLU A 299 9.95 20.66 -34.88
CA GLU A 299 11.28 20.26 -34.37
C GLU A 299 11.33 18.75 -34.19
N THR A 300 12.42 18.12 -34.58
CA THR A 300 12.66 16.71 -34.33
C THR A 300 13.92 16.55 -33.52
N ILE A 301 13.86 15.73 -32.46
CA ILE A 301 14.99 15.39 -31.58
C ILE A 301 15.07 13.88 -31.43
N THR A 302 16.26 13.38 -31.11
CA THR A 302 16.47 11.96 -30.77
C THR A 302 16.99 11.86 -29.35
N LEU A 303 16.40 10.99 -28.56
CA LEU A 303 16.74 10.76 -27.15
C LEU A 303 17.15 9.30 -26.94
N ASP A 304 18.17 9.10 -26.14
CA ASP A 304 18.52 7.76 -25.62
C ASP A 304 17.56 7.34 -24.49
N SER A 305 17.61 6.07 -24.11
CA SER A 305 16.83 5.57 -22.97
C SER A 305 17.11 6.39 -21.72
N LEU A 306 16.05 6.84 -21.04
CA LEU A 306 16.06 7.78 -19.91
C LEU A 306 16.65 9.16 -20.25
N GLY A 307 16.86 9.42 -21.54
CA GLY A 307 17.27 10.73 -22.02
C GLY A 307 16.13 11.75 -21.89
N THR A 308 16.50 12.99 -21.55
CA THR A 308 15.54 14.07 -21.33
C THR A 308 15.77 15.24 -22.28
N ALA A 309 14.69 15.90 -22.67
CA ALA A 309 14.75 17.18 -23.38
C ALA A 309 13.83 18.20 -22.69
N THR A 310 14.30 19.46 -22.62
CA THR A 310 13.51 20.56 -22.11
C THR A 310 13.26 21.56 -23.22
N ARG A 311 12.01 22.00 -23.41
CA ARG A 311 11.62 23.01 -24.40
C ARG A 311 10.76 24.09 -23.74
N THR A 312 10.80 25.27 -24.32
CA THR A 312 9.83 26.34 -24.04
C THR A 312 8.87 26.40 -25.21
N VAL A 313 7.58 26.38 -24.94
CA VAL A 313 6.53 26.43 -25.96
C VAL A 313 5.76 27.74 -25.86
N SER A 314 5.30 28.26 -26.97
CA SER A 314 4.54 29.51 -27.07
C SER A 314 3.14 29.34 -27.60
N GLY A 315 2.85 28.17 -28.16
CA GLY A 315 1.57 27.78 -28.75
C GLY A 315 1.24 26.34 -28.52
N VAL A 316 0.03 25.93 -28.82
CA VAL A 316 -0.37 24.53 -28.72
C VAL A 316 0.57 23.67 -29.53
N THR A 317 1.10 22.67 -28.92
CA THR A 317 2.16 21.83 -29.46
C THR A 317 1.76 20.37 -29.34
N TYR A 318 1.67 19.69 -30.46
CA TYR A 318 1.52 18.24 -30.54
C TYR A 318 2.91 17.60 -30.52
N ILE A 319 3.08 16.58 -29.70
CA ILE A 319 4.33 15.84 -29.55
C ILE A 319 4.06 14.40 -29.97
N HIS A 320 4.79 13.94 -30.98
CA HIS A 320 4.74 12.57 -31.46
C HIS A 320 6.10 11.91 -31.33
N ALA A 321 6.14 10.68 -30.82
CA ALA A 321 7.35 9.89 -30.71
C ALA A 321 7.17 8.52 -31.39
N ASP A 322 8.27 7.93 -31.86
CA ASP A 322 8.29 6.59 -32.46
C ASP A 322 8.37 5.45 -31.40
N ALA A 323 8.53 5.81 -30.12
CA ALA A 323 8.49 4.90 -28.97
C ALA A 323 8.03 5.68 -27.72
N ASP A 324 7.68 4.96 -26.65
CA ASP A 324 7.06 5.53 -25.46
C ASP A 324 7.91 6.60 -24.79
N ILE A 325 7.26 7.71 -24.49
CA ILE A 325 7.80 8.85 -23.76
C ILE A 325 6.86 9.23 -22.61
N GLN A 326 7.36 10.03 -21.69
CA GLN A 326 6.55 10.78 -20.73
C GLN A 326 6.78 12.27 -20.90
N VAL A 327 5.76 13.07 -20.66
CA VAL A 327 5.81 14.52 -20.80
C VAL A 327 5.29 15.20 -19.54
N PHE A 328 6.04 16.18 -19.04
CA PHE A 328 5.64 17.06 -17.93
C PHE A 328 5.55 18.48 -18.44
N GLN A 329 4.47 19.19 -18.12
CA GLN A 329 4.27 20.59 -18.43
C GLN A 329 4.35 21.43 -17.15
N LEU A 330 5.11 22.52 -17.19
CA LEU A 330 5.18 23.55 -16.17
C LEU A 330 4.74 24.87 -16.75
N THR A 331 3.75 25.49 -16.15
CA THR A 331 3.19 26.78 -16.52
C THR A 331 3.32 27.80 -15.38
N ASN A 332 3.14 29.08 -15.69
CA ASN A 332 3.26 30.17 -14.73
C ASN A 332 2.23 31.27 -14.98
N ARG A 333 1.71 31.86 -13.90
CA ARG A 333 0.86 33.05 -13.95
C ARG A 333 1.17 33.98 -12.81
N ASN A 334 1.43 35.25 -13.10
CA ASN A 334 1.69 36.30 -12.10
C ASN A 334 2.83 36.00 -11.13
N GLY A 335 3.75 35.13 -11.50
CA GLY A 335 4.86 34.69 -10.66
C GLY A 335 4.64 33.31 -10.01
N GLU A 336 3.42 32.82 -9.93
CA GLU A 336 3.07 31.50 -9.40
C GLU A 336 3.16 30.43 -10.47
N SER A 337 3.63 29.25 -10.15
CA SER A 337 3.87 28.15 -11.06
C SER A 337 3.14 26.89 -10.61
N GLY A 338 2.67 26.11 -11.58
CA GLY A 338 2.11 24.78 -11.36
C GLY A 338 2.60 23.82 -12.45
N GLY A 339 2.55 22.54 -12.18
CA GLY A 339 3.04 21.55 -13.14
C GLY A 339 2.39 20.20 -13.01
N THR A 340 2.26 19.49 -14.12
CA THR A 340 1.61 18.18 -14.16
C THR A 340 2.23 17.24 -15.20
N VAL A 341 2.14 15.95 -14.97
CA VAL A 341 2.40 14.92 -15.98
C VAL A 341 1.21 14.89 -16.95
N LEU A 342 1.48 14.98 -18.23
CA LEU A 342 0.42 14.92 -19.24
C LEU A 342 -0.01 13.47 -19.47
N PRO A 343 -1.32 13.20 -19.63
CA PRO A 343 -1.78 11.94 -20.18
C PRO A 343 -1.43 11.86 -21.67
N GLN A 344 -1.11 10.68 -22.17
CA GLN A 344 -1.00 10.46 -23.60
C GLN A 344 -2.37 10.69 -24.27
N MET A 345 -2.39 11.03 -25.55
CA MET A 345 -3.65 11.36 -26.26
C MET A 345 -4.48 10.12 -26.58
N LEU A 346 -3.82 9.03 -26.95
CA LEU A 346 -4.47 7.80 -27.34
C LEU A 346 -4.85 6.98 -26.10
N CYS A 347 -6.04 6.39 -26.11
CA CYS A 347 -6.47 5.46 -25.04
C CYS A 347 -6.61 6.10 -23.65
N THR A 348 -6.84 7.39 -23.55
CA THR A 348 -7.03 8.13 -22.30
C THR A 348 -8.20 9.10 -22.39
N GLY A 349 -8.66 9.56 -21.25
CA GLY A 349 -9.77 10.51 -21.15
C GLY A 349 -10.94 9.92 -20.36
N SER A 350 -11.87 10.80 -20.02
CA SER A 350 -13.12 10.49 -19.32
C SER A 350 -14.30 11.01 -20.11
N ASP A 351 -15.45 10.43 -19.91
CA ASP A 351 -16.74 10.95 -20.41
C ASP A 351 -17.40 11.91 -19.40
N HIS A 352 -16.97 11.85 -18.13
CA HIS A 352 -17.47 12.69 -17.06
C HIS A 352 -16.34 13.07 -16.08
N VAL A 353 -16.24 14.34 -15.73
CA VAL A 353 -15.30 14.87 -14.70
C VAL A 353 -15.97 15.98 -13.91
N THR A 354 -15.88 15.90 -12.57
CA THR A 354 -16.29 16.96 -11.65
C THR A 354 -15.08 17.57 -10.98
N TYR A 355 -14.91 18.87 -11.05
CA TYR A 355 -13.84 19.63 -10.45
C TYR A 355 -14.37 20.74 -9.52
N LYS A 356 -13.75 20.86 -8.34
CA LYS A 356 -13.98 21.98 -7.42
C LYS A 356 -12.85 23.01 -7.56
N ARG A 357 -13.19 24.25 -7.86
CA ARG A 357 -12.24 25.36 -7.91
C ARG A 357 -11.65 25.65 -6.53
N ILE A 358 -10.38 26.07 -6.49
CA ILE A 358 -9.75 26.50 -5.23
C ILE A 358 -10.50 27.69 -4.61
N PRO A 359 -10.55 27.81 -3.27
CA PRO A 359 -11.14 28.97 -2.61
C PRO A 359 -10.49 30.27 -3.06
N ASN A 360 -11.31 31.29 -3.32
CA ASN A 360 -10.86 32.61 -3.80
C ASN A 360 -10.13 32.59 -5.16
N SER A 361 -10.35 31.55 -5.96
CA SER A 361 -9.84 31.49 -7.34
C SER A 361 -10.26 32.72 -8.12
N ASP A 362 -9.31 33.41 -8.69
CA ASP A 362 -9.48 34.60 -9.52
C ASP A 362 -9.21 34.33 -11.01
N TYR A 363 -8.77 33.11 -11.34
CA TYR A 363 -8.54 32.71 -12.71
C TYR A 363 -8.53 31.18 -12.83
N THR A 364 -9.47 30.63 -13.58
CA THR A 364 -9.57 29.20 -13.83
C THR A 364 -9.74 28.91 -15.31
N ILE A 365 -8.85 28.07 -15.84
CA ILE A 365 -8.88 27.59 -17.23
C ILE A 365 -9.08 26.07 -17.23
N LEU A 366 -10.02 25.63 -18.04
CA LEU A 366 -10.25 24.24 -18.38
C LEU A 366 -9.69 23.98 -19.77
N ASN A 367 -8.62 23.21 -19.84
CA ASN A 367 -8.04 22.73 -21.09
C ASN A 367 -8.72 21.40 -21.46
N ILE A 368 -9.64 21.43 -22.40
CA ILE A 368 -10.34 20.24 -22.89
C ILE A 368 -9.74 19.83 -24.23
N LEU A 369 -9.30 18.58 -24.31
CA LEU A 369 -8.78 17.92 -25.49
C LEU A 369 -9.67 16.73 -25.83
N THR A 370 -10.10 16.63 -27.08
CA THR A 370 -10.94 15.53 -27.56
C THR A 370 -10.74 15.28 -29.04
N GLN A 371 -11.19 14.13 -29.53
CA GLN A 371 -11.26 13.93 -30.97
C GLN A 371 -12.22 14.94 -31.61
N THR A 372 -11.87 15.43 -32.77
CA THR A 372 -12.67 16.46 -33.49
C THR A 372 -14.11 16.03 -33.73
N THR A 373 -14.34 14.72 -33.91
CA THR A 373 -15.69 14.15 -34.08
C THR A 373 -16.57 14.24 -32.83
N ASN A 374 -15.97 14.47 -31.66
CA ASN A 374 -16.68 14.52 -30.38
C ASN A 374 -16.97 15.95 -29.91
N THR A 375 -16.47 16.98 -30.60
CA THR A 375 -16.61 18.39 -30.16
C THR A 375 -18.06 18.87 -30.00
N GLY A 376 -19.03 18.25 -30.68
CA GLY A 376 -20.47 18.55 -30.55
C GLY A 376 -21.19 17.74 -29.46
N SER A 377 -20.47 17.00 -28.61
CA SER A 377 -21.07 16.12 -27.59
C SER A 377 -20.72 16.51 -26.14
N LEU A 378 -20.02 17.65 -25.99
CA LEU A 378 -19.55 18.08 -24.67
C LEU A 378 -20.47 19.11 -24.03
N TYR A 379 -20.68 18.96 -22.74
CA TYR A 379 -21.51 19.82 -21.90
C TYR A 379 -20.74 20.28 -20.67
N MET A 380 -21.00 21.51 -20.23
CA MET A 380 -20.50 22.04 -18.95
C MET A 380 -21.67 22.43 -18.06
N ASN A 381 -21.82 21.78 -16.90
CA ASN A 381 -22.95 21.96 -16.02
C ASN A 381 -24.30 21.91 -16.78
N GLY A 382 -24.48 20.91 -17.62
CA GLY A 382 -25.65 20.66 -18.45
C GLY A 382 -25.85 21.63 -19.65
N ASN A 383 -24.91 22.55 -19.94
CA ASN A 383 -24.95 23.43 -21.08
C ASN A 383 -23.95 22.99 -22.15
N GLU A 384 -24.40 22.89 -23.39
CA GLU A 384 -23.56 22.51 -24.53
C GLU A 384 -22.36 23.46 -24.65
N ILE A 385 -21.17 22.89 -24.88
CA ILE A 385 -19.98 23.62 -25.29
C ILE A 385 -19.99 23.67 -26.82
N PRO A 386 -20.13 24.86 -27.46
CA PRO A 386 -20.27 24.92 -28.89
C PRO A 386 -19.08 24.32 -29.64
N ALA A 387 -19.33 23.39 -30.57
CA ALA A 387 -18.28 22.76 -31.38
C ALA A 387 -17.41 23.78 -32.13
N SER A 388 -17.99 24.94 -32.49
CA SER A 388 -17.29 26.03 -33.19
C SER A 388 -16.23 26.74 -32.38
N GLU A 389 -16.16 26.54 -31.04
CA GLU A 389 -15.17 27.13 -30.17
C GLU A 389 -13.91 26.25 -30.09
N PHE A 390 -14.02 24.98 -30.47
CA PHE A 390 -12.88 24.07 -30.52
C PHE A 390 -11.97 24.43 -31.70
N LYS A 391 -10.67 24.27 -31.48
CA LYS A 391 -9.63 24.54 -32.46
C LYS A 391 -8.88 23.24 -32.76
N PRO A 392 -8.55 22.98 -34.05
CA PRO A 392 -7.75 21.82 -34.40
C PRO A 392 -6.34 21.93 -33.81
N ILE A 393 -5.75 20.80 -33.48
CA ILE A 393 -4.38 20.70 -32.95
C ILE A 393 -3.43 20.56 -34.14
N PRO A 394 -2.41 21.42 -34.27
CA PRO A 394 -1.43 21.32 -35.36
C PRO A 394 -0.73 19.95 -35.38
N GLY A 395 -0.56 19.35 -36.53
CA GLY A 395 0.12 18.09 -36.74
C GLY A 395 -0.71 16.81 -36.50
N THR A 396 -2.00 16.93 -36.18
CA THR A 396 -2.91 15.79 -35.98
C THR A 396 -3.84 15.50 -37.15
N ASP A 397 -3.59 16.11 -38.31
CA ASP A 397 -4.46 16.00 -39.51
C ASP A 397 -5.94 16.33 -39.22
N ASP A 398 -6.16 17.32 -38.33
CA ASP A 398 -7.48 17.76 -37.85
C ASP A 398 -8.31 16.68 -37.14
N LYS A 399 -7.66 15.57 -36.71
CA LYS A 399 -8.34 14.52 -35.96
C LYS A 399 -8.62 14.89 -34.51
N TRP A 400 -7.81 15.79 -33.96
CA TRP A 400 -7.91 16.23 -32.58
C TRP A 400 -8.13 17.72 -32.46
N SER A 401 -8.96 18.09 -31.52
CA SER A 401 -9.32 19.48 -31.25
C SER A 401 -9.23 19.78 -29.74
N TYR A 402 -9.00 21.04 -29.45
CA TYR A 402 -8.94 21.53 -28.07
C TYR A 402 -9.73 22.81 -27.90
N ILE A 403 -10.08 23.08 -26.63
CA ILE A 403 -10.58 24.39 -26.19
C ILE A 403 -9.97 24.73 -24.82
N ALA A 404 -9.65 25.98 -24.60
CA ALA A 404 -9.25 26.53 -23.32
C ALA A 404 -10.37 27.43 -22.79
N LEU A 405 -11.24 26.87 -21.94
CA LEU A 405 -12.41 27.55 -21.39
C LEU A 405 -12.05 28.36 -20.15
N ASN A 406 -12.34 29.67 -20.18
CA ASN A 406 -12.21 30.51 -18.98
C ASN A 406 -13.52 30.46 -18.18
N VAL A 407 -13.48 29.81 -17.02
CA VAL A 407 -14.62 29.65 -16.11
C VAL A 407 -14.53 30.54 -14.86
N THR A 408 -13.65 31.52 -14.86
CA THR A 408 -13.39 32.44 -13.73
C THR A 408 -14.66 33.14 -13.25
N SER A 409 -15.59 33.47 -14.14
CA SER A 409 -16.86 34.12 -13.81
C SER A 409 -17.87 33.24 -13.09
N LYS A 410 -17.66 31.93 -13.03
CA LYS A 410 -18.51 31.00 -12.29
C LYS A 410 -18.21 31.12 -10.78
N PRO A 411 -19.20 30.98 -9.88
CA PRO A 411 -18.95 30.95 -8.44
C PRO A 411 -17.98 29.82 -8.06
N ALA A 412 -16.95 30.13 -7.28
CA ALA A 412 -15.95 29.13 -6.88
C ALA A 412 -16.54 27.97 -6.03
N ALA A 413 -17.65 28.23 -5.35
CA ALA A 413 -18.36 27.21 -4.56
C ALA A 413 -19.21 26.24 -5.38
N MET A 414 -19.42 26.49 -6.67
CA MET A 414 -20.12 25.57 -7.55
C MET A 414 -19.11 24.63 -8.21
N PRO A 415 -19.33 23.31 -8.17
CA PRO A 415 -18.52 22.39 -8.94
C PRO A 415 -18.62 22.71 -10.44
N VAL A 416 -17.54 22.48 -11.15
CA VAL A 416 -17.52 22.48 -12.61
C VAL A 416 -17.59 21.03 -13.04
N GLU A 417 -18.64 20.70 -13.74
CA GLU A 417 -18.91 19.37 -14.27
C GLU A 417 -18.80 19.41 -15.77
N ILE A 418 -17.98 18.55 -16.33
CA ILE A 418 -17.84 18.36 -17.80
C ILE A 418 -18.29 16.95 -18.12
N GLU A 419 -19.21 16.85 -19.06
CA GLU A 419 -19.76 15.59 -19.54
C GLU A 419 -19.62 15.47 -21.05
N SER A 420 -19.41 14.28 -21.55
CA SER A 420 -19.45 13.94 -22.96
C SER A 420 -20.48 12.85 -23.20
N VAL A 421 -21.53 13.14 -23.94
CA VAL A 421 -22.54 12.14 -24.32
C VAL A 421 -22.06 11.22 -25.45
N ARG A 422 -20.86 11.47 -25.98
CA ARG A 422 -20.25 10.65 -27.02
C ARG A 422 -18.73 10.78 -26.95
N GLY A 423 -18.11 9.72 -26.60
CA GLY A 423 -16.65 9.69 -26.54
C GLY A 423 -16.07 10.32 -25.30
N VAL A 424 -14.76 10.32 -25.20
CA VAL A 424 -14.03 10.82 -24.05
C VAL A 424 -13.30 12.13 -24.37
N PHE A 425 -12.93 12.83 -23.31
CA PHE A 425 -12.10 14.03 -23.37
C PHE A 425 -11.02 13.96 -22.29
N GLN A 426 -9.89 14.62 -22.54
CA GLN A 426 -8.94 14.93 -21.49
C GLN A 426 -9.26 16.30 -20.90
N LEU A 427 -9.14 16.43 -19.57
CA LEU A 427 -9.36 17.67 -18.86
C LEU A 427 -8.14 18.06 -18.03
N GLY A 428 -7.40 19.07 -18.50
CA GLY A 428 -6.40 19.77 -17.68
C GLY A 428 -7.03 21.01 -17.05
N VAL A 429 -6.79 21.21 -15.75
CA VAL A 429 -7.30 22.38 -15.03
C VAL A 429 -6.13 23.20 -14.48
N ILE A 430 -6.10 24.48 -14.84
CA ILE A 430 -5.20 25.47 -14.26
C ILE A 430 -6.05 26.42 -13.43
N ASP A 431 -5.78 26.46 -12.12
CA ASP A 431 -6.54 27.29 -11.19
C ASP A 431 -5.59 28.18 -10.39
N HIS A 432 -5.88 29.47 -10.34
CA HIS A 432 -5.03 30.49 -9.72
C HIS A 432 -5.82 31.34 -8.76
N ALA A 433 -5.21 31.68 -7.62
CA ALA A 433 -5.75 32.63 -6.65
C ALA A 433 -4.66 33.61 -6.22
N SER A 434 -4.95 34.93 -6.34
CA SER A 434 -4.00 35.97 -5.95
C SER A 434 -4.02 36.34 -4.46
N ILE A 435 -5.08 35.96 -3.73
CA ILE A 435 -5.35 36.38 -2.35
C ILE A 435 -5.80 35.19 -1.49
N PRO A 436 -5.31 35.03 -0.26
CA PRO A 436 -4.45 35.97 0.52
C PRO A 436 -2.98 35.99 0.12
N GLN A 437 -2.53 34.97 -0.60
CA GLN A 437 -1.17 34.84 -1.15
C GLN A 437 -1.29 34.04 -2.44
N GLY A 438 -0.45 34.29 -3.44
CA GLY A 438 -0.54 33.68 -4.74
C GLY A 438 -0.41 32.15 -4.68
N THR A 439 -1.20 31.45 -5.46
CA THR A 439 -1.05 30.02 -5.73
C THR A 439 -1.53 29.71 -7.13
N LEU A 440 -0.89 28.78 -7.79
CA LEU A 440 -1.34 28.22 -9.07
C LEU A 440 -1.27 26.71 -8.99
N THR A 441 -2.36 26.02 -9.28
CA THR A 441 -2.39 24.57 -9.36
C THR A 441 -2.63 24.15 -10.81
N TYR A 442 -1.98 23.07 -11.22
CA TYR A 442 -2.18 22.48 -12.54
C TYR A 442 -2.25 20.96 -12.43
N GLY A 443 -3.33 20.37 -12.87
CA GLY A 443 -3.52 18.93 -12.86
C GLY A 443 -4.44 18.44 -13.96
N PHE A 444 -4.31 17.19 -14.35
CA PHE A 444 -5.25 16.49 -15.24
C PHE A 444 -6.22 15.67 -14.41
N PHE A 445 -7.53 15.87 -14.68
CA PHE A 445 -8.64 15.28 -13.93
C PHE A 445 -9.37 14.20 -14.74
N SER A 446 -8.89 13.88 -15.93
CA SER A 446 -9.38 12.79 -16.78
C SER A 446 -8.45 11.57 -16.71
N ASN A 447 -8.95 10.43 -17.12
CA ASN A 447 -8.28 9.15 -17.06
C ASN A 447 -6.96 9.08 -17.81
N TYR A 448 -5.97 8.42 -17.22
CA TYR A 448 -4.66 8.11 -17.83
C TYR A 448 -4.64 6.77 -18.55
N ALA A 449 -5.68 5.94 -18.44
CA ALA A 449 -5.85 4.73 -19.21
C ALA A 449 -7.24 4.70 -19.87
N ASN A 450 -7.39 3.83 -20.84
CA ASN A 450 -8.70 3.60 -21.45
C ASN A 450 -9.54 2.74 -20.50
N GLY A 451 -10.53 3.35 -19.84
CA GLY A 451 -11.44 2.70 -18.91
C GLY A 451 -12.39 1.67 -19.52
N SER A 452 -12.20 1.30 -20.77
CA SER A 452 -13.10 0.42 -21.50
C SER A 452 -12.48 -0.96 -21.66
N ALA A 453 -12.49 -1.78 -20.61
CA ALA A 453 -12.26 -3.20 -20.77
C ALA A 453 -13.45 -3.82 -21.52
N ILE A 454 -13.18 -4.69 -22.49
CA ILE A 454 -14.21 -5.51 -23.12
C ILE A 454 -14.59 -6.60 -22.10
N GLU A 455 -15.86 -6.69 -21.79
CA GLU A 455 -16.40 -7.84 -21.05
C GLU A 455 -16.84 -8.92 -22.04
N VAL A 456 -16.47 -10.16 -21.73
CA VAL A 456 -16.93 -11.30 -22.53
C VAL A 456 -18.03 -11.99 -21.75
N LEU A 457 -19.22 -12.09 -22.35
CA LEU A 457 -20.35 -12.78 -21.76
C LEU A 457 -20.63 -14.09 -22.48
N ALA A 458 -20.94 -15.13 -21.74
CA ALA A 458 -21.54 -16.35 -22.26
C ALA A 458 -22.73 -16.72 -21.35
N ASP A 459 -23.91 -16.91 -21.95
CA ASP A 459 -25.15 -17.21 -21.22
C ASP A 459 -25.43 -16.23 -20.06
N GLU A 460 -25.22 -14.93 -20.29
CA GLU A 460 -25.37 -13.82 -19.33
C GLU A 460 -24.34 -13.87 -18.15
N GLN A 461 -23.30 -14.68 -18.25
CA GLN A 461 -22.19 -14.72 -17.27
C GLN A 461 -20.94 -14.08 -17.86
N ILE A 462 -20.29 -13.23 -17.07
CA ILE A 462 -19.01 -12.63 -17.46
C ILE A 462 -17.91 -13.69 -17.35
N LEU A 463 -17.12 -13.82 -18.41
CA LEU A 463 -15.96 -14.71 -18.49
C LEU A 463 -14.69 -13.95 -18.13
N ASP A 464 -14.22 -14.14 -16.91
CA ASP A 464 -13.04 -13.40 -16.39
C ASP A 464 -11.88 -14.32 -15.94
N SER A 465 -12.10 -15.64 -15.89
CA SER A 465 -11.10 -16.59 -15.39
C SER A 465 -11.18 -17.97 -16.06
N LEU A 466 -12.24 -18.71 -15.83
CA LEU A 466 -12.40 -20.08 -16.31
C LEU A 466 -13.82 -20.34 -16.79
N PHE A 467 -13.95 -20.81 -18.03
CA PHE A 467 -15.21 -21.30 -18.56
C PHE A 467 -15.08 -22.77 -19.00
N VAL A 468 -16.03 -23.60 -18.61
CA VAL A 468 -16.01 -25.03 -18.91
C VAL A 468 -17.23 -25.37 -19.77
N LEU A 469 -17.01 -26.01 -20.94
CA LEU A 469 -18.05 -26.49 -21.82
C LEU A 469 -17.88 -27.97 -22.08
N CYS A 470 -18.98 -28.67 -22.33
CA CYS A 470 -18.94 -30.09 -22.73
C CYS A 470 -18.58 -30.26 -24.20
N GLU A 471 -17.84 -31.33 -24.49
CA GLU A 471 -17.56 -31.74 -25.88
C GLU A 471 -18.85 -31.92 -26.69
N GLY A 472 -18.90 -31.29 -27.85
CA GLY A 472 -20.06 -31.21 -28.71
C GLY A 472 -21.15 -30.24 -28.27
N GLY A 473 -20.91 -29.46 -27.24
CA GLY A 473 -21.73 -28.31 -26.85
C GLY A 473 -21.52 -27.11 -27.78
N THR A 474 -22.48 -26.20 -27.77
CA THR A 474 -22.40 -24.92 -28.46
C THR A 474 -22.38 -23.81 -27.40
N VAL A 475 -21.51 -22.78 -27.56
CA VAL A 475 -21.51 -21.58 -26.76
C VAL A 475 -21.46 -20.37 -27.65
N THR A 476 -22.21 -19.35 -27.28
CA THR A 476 -22.16 -18.02 -27.88
C THR A 476 -21.49 -17.07 -26.89
N MET A 477 -20.34 -16.54 -27.24
CA MET A 477 -19.61 -15.55 -26.46
C MET A 477 -19.79 -14.18 -27.11
N VAL A 478 -20.25 -13.22 -26.34
CA VAL A 478 -20.50 -11.84 -26.81
C VAL A 478 -19.48 -10.91 -26.14
N ALA A 479 -18.78 -10.13 -26.97
CA ALA A 479 -17.92 -9.07 -26.48
C ALA A 479 -18.77 -7.82 -26.24
N GLU A 480 -19.03 -7.49 -24.99
CA GLU A 480 -19.68 -6.25 -24.60
C GLU A 480 -18.62 -5.21 -24.21
N ALA A 481 -18.71 -4.04 -24.80
CA ALA A 481 -17.83 -2.94 -24.53
C ALA A 481 -18.62 -1.64 -24.51
N PRO A 482 -18.11 -0.58 -23.87
CA PRO A 482 -18.71 0.74 -23.91
C PRO A 482 -18.90 1.26 -25.34
N GLU A 483 -19.81 2.20 -25.51
CA GLU A 483 -20.16 2.77 -26.81
C GLU A 483 -18.91 3.32 -27.53
N GLY A 484 -18.70 2.90 -28.77
CA GLY A 484 -17.58 3.35 -29.60
C GLY A 484 -16.48 2.33 -29.86
N VAL A 485 -16.54 1.16 -29.28
CA VAL A 485 -15.67 0.02 -29.63
C VAL A 485 -16.22 -0.68 -30.88
N SER A 486 -15.35 -1.00 -31.83
CA SER A 486 -15.65 -1.67 -33.08
C SER A 486 -14.52 -2.60 -33.50
N ASN A 487 -14.66 -3.29 -34.63
CA ASN A 487 -13.61 -4.15 -35.19
C ASN A 487 -13.08 -5.21 -34.22
N TYR A 488 -14.00 -5.88 -33.51
CA TYR A 488 -13.64 -6.93 -32.56
C TYR A 488 -12.90 -8.08 -33.22
N THR A 489 -11.83 -8.55 -32.56
CA THR A 489 -10.95 -9.61 -33.03
C THR A 489 -10.65 -10.58 -31.90
N TRP A 490 -11.02 -11.85 -32.08
CA TRP A 490 -10.84 -12.88 -31.05
C TRP A 490 -9.54 -13.63 -31.28
N TYR A 491 -8.86 -13.90 -30.18
CA TYR A 491 -7.64 -14.68 -30.14
C TYR A 491 -7.81 -15.92 -29.28
N ARG A 492 -7.12 -16.97 -29.65
CA ARG A 492 -6.95 -18.17 -28.83
C ARG A 492 -5.47 -18.54 -28.83
N ASP A 493 -4.88 -18.68 -27.64
CA ASP A 493 -3.46 -18.96 -27.46
C ASP A 493 -2.59 -17.97 -28.26
N GLY A 494 -2.96 -16.71 -28.24
CA GLY A 494 -2.29 -15.61 -28.96
C GLY A 494 -2.48 -15.63 -30.49
N LYS A 495 -3.29 -16.53 -31.06
CA LYS A 495 -3.57 -16.61 -32.51
C LYS A 495 -4.96 -16.08 -32.81
N LEU A 496 -5.08 -15.23 -33.81
CA LEU A 496 -6.34 -14.77 -34.35
C LEU A 496 -7.20 -15.94 -34.82
N ILE A 497 -8.46 -15.97 -34.38
CA ILE A 497 -9.43 -17.03 -34.72
C ILE A 497 -10.72 -16.50 -35.36
N TYR A 498 -11.15 -15.27 -35.02
CA TYR A 498 -12.41 -14.72 -35.50
C TYR A 498 -12.42 -13.19 -35.42
N SER A 499 -13.23 -12.54 -36.27
CA SER A 499 -13.48 -11.09 -36.23
C SER A 499 -15.00 -10.83 -36.19
N GLY A 500 -15.45 -10.08 -35.21
CA GLY A 500 -16.83 -9.74 -34.91
C GLY A 500 -17.08 -9.69 -33.41
N ASP A 501 -18.16 -9.03 -33.00
CA ASP A 501 -18.53 -8.88 -31.57
C ASP A 501 -19.02 -10.20 -30.93
N THR A 502 -19.47 -11.14 -31.71
CA THR A 502 -20.06 -12.39 -31.24
C THR A 502 -19.34 -13.59 -31.82
N LEU A 503 -18.66 -14.37 -30.97
CA LEU A 503 -17.99 -15.63 -31.35
C LEU A 503 -18.89 -16.80 -30.97
N VAL A 504 -19.26 -17.61 -31.94
CA VAL A 504 -20.01 -18.86 -31.73
C VAL A 504 -19.07 -20.06 -31.94
N LEU A 505 -18.92 -20.87 -30.92
CA LEU A 505 -18.25 -22.16 -30.98
C LEU A 505 -19.31 -23.24 -31.04
N ASP A 506 -19.58 -23.74 -32.24
CA ASP A 506 -20.51 -24.85 -32.47
C ASP A 506 -19.79 -26.16 -32.45
N MET A 507 -20.41 -27.21 -31.84
CA MET A 507 -19.81 -28.52 -31.70
C MET A 507 -18.38 -28.48 -31.09
N ALA A 508 -18.21 -27.74 -29.98
CA ALA A 508 -16.90 -27.57 -29.34
C ALA A 508 -16.20 -28.91 -29.06
N SER A 509 -14.92 -28.98 -29.33
CA SER A 509 -14.08 -30.17 -29.16
C SER A 509 -12.82 -29.80 -28.34
N ALA A 510 -12.00 -30.79 -28.01
CA ALA A 510 -10.72 -30.55 -27.34
C ALA A 510 -9.85 -29.51 -28.11
N ALA A 511 -10.01 -29.40 -29.41
CA ALA A 511 -9.33 -28.39 -30.22
C ALA A 511 -9.86 -26.95 -30.00
N SER A 512 -11.03 -26.78 -29.36
CA SER A 512 -11.59 -25.48 -28.99
C SER A 512 -11.09 -24.99 -27.63
N ALA A 513 -10.42 -25.82 -26.85
CA ALA A 513 -9.82 -25.40 -25.56
C ALA A 513 -8.64 -24.45 -25.79
N GLY A 514 -8.37 -23.56 -24.83
CA GLY A 514 -7.24 -22.62 -24.87
C GLY A 514 -7.50 -21.37 -24.05
N GLN A 515 -6.55 -20.46 -24.10
CA GLN A 515 -6.69 -19.12 -23.54
C GLN A 515 -7.33 -18.19 -24.57
N TYR A 516 -8.44 -17.59 -24.22
CA TYR A 516 -9.21 -16.72 -25.09
C TYR A 516 -9.14 -15.27 -24.61
N ARG A 517 -9.02 -14.36 -25.55
CA ARG A 517 -9.21 -12.93 -25.34
C ARG A 517 -9.80 -12.30 -26.61
N VAL A 518 -10.42 -11.17 -26.46
CA VAL A 518 -10.93 -10.36 -27.56
C VAL A 518 -10.30 -8.96 -27.50
N GLU A 519 -9.88 -8.47 -28.65
CA GLU A 519 -9.46 -7.11 -28.89
C GLU A 519 -10.55 -6.36 -29.66
N GLY A 520 -10.71 -5.08 -29.39
CA GLY A 520 -11.59 -4.17 -30.14
C GLY A 520 -10.88 -2.85 -30.40
N GLU A 521 -11.24 -2.17 -31.47
CA GLU A 521 -10.71 -0.84 -31.76
C GLU A 521 -11.67 0.21 -31.19
N SER A 522 -11.17 1.02 -30.25
CA SER A 522 -11.86 2.20 -29.75
C SER A 522 -11.07 3.43 -30.19
N ARG A 523 -11.53 4.15 -31.23
CA ARG A 523 -10.99 5.46 -31.61
C ARG A 523 -9.48 5.53 -31.81
N GLU A 524 -8.89 4.59 -32.53
CA GLU A 524 -7.44 4.45 -32.75
C GLU A 524 -6.70 3.72 -31.61
N CYS A 525 -7.42 3.19 -30.63
CA CYS A 525 -6.88 2.36 -29.58
C CYS A 525 -7.33 0.93 -29.73
N THR A 526 -6.46 0.00 -29.36
CA THR A 526 -6.86 -1.39 -29.11
C THR A 526 -7.23 -1.53 -27.64
N VAL A 527 -8.44 -1.99 -27.37
CA VAL A 527 -8.89 -2.39 -26.03
C VAL A 527 -9.02 -3.88 -25.99
N GLU A 528 -8.70 -4.49 -24.85
CA GLU A 528 -8.67 -5.94 -24.68
C GLU A 528 -9.61 -6.38 -23.57
N SER A 529 -10.16 -7.60 -23.71
CA SER A 529 -10.78 -8.29 -22.59
C SER A 529 -9.72 -8.88 -21.65
N LYS A 530 -10.11 -9.22 -20.45
CA LYS A 530 -9.33 -10.16 -19.64
C LYS A 530 -9.16 -11.48 -20.41
N GLU A 531 -8.01 -12.12 -20.24
CA GLU A 531 -7.78 -13.46 -20.78
C GLU A 531 -8.46 -14.49 -19.87
N PHE A 532 -9.22 -15.41 -20.44
CA PHE A 532 -9.90 -16.47 -19.71
C PHE A 532 -9.60 -17.84 -20.29
N ALA A 533 -9.53 -18.84 -19.42
CA ALA A 533 -9.32 -20.21 -19.82
C ALA A 533 -10.64 -20.87 -20.28
N PHE A 534 -10.69 -21.34 -21.52
CA PHE A 534 -11.80 -22.11 -22.05
C PHE A 534 -11.43 -23.59 -22.07
N VAL A 535 -12.11 -24.39 -21.27
CA VAL A 535 -11.83 -25.80 -21.08
C VAL A 535 -12.97 -26.66 -21.65
N ILE A 536 -12.63 -27.62 -22.47
CA ILE A 536 -13.60 -28.61 -22.99
C ILE A 536 -13.53 -29.85 -22.14
N GLN A 537 -14.63 -30.19 -21.50
CA GLN A 537 -14.78 -31.40 -20.76
C GLN A 537 -15.27 -32.52 -21.75
N PRO A 538 -14.49 -33.60 -21.98
CA PRO A 538 -14.91 -34.66 -22.87
C PRO A 538 -16.21 -35.28 -22.37
N ARG A 539 -17.10 -35.69 -23.30
CA ARG A 539 -18.27 -36.50 -22.97
C ARG A 539 -17.81 -37.80 -22.33
N GLN A 540 -18.31 -38.07 -21.14
CA GLN A 540 -17.79 -39.17 -20.35
C GLN A 540 -18.10 -40.53 -20.96
N THR A 541 -17.07 -41.30 -21.21
CA THR A 541 -17.13 -42.74 -21.43
C THR A 541 -16.89 -43.50 -20.14
N VAL A 542 -16.48 -42.86 -19.06
CA VAL A 542 -16.19 -43.44 -17.74
C VAL A 542 -16.87 -42.61 -16.65
N ILE A 543 -17.53 -43.26 -15.72
CA ILE A 543 -18.18 -42.62 -14.57
C ILE A 543 -17.12 -42.10 -13.61
N PRO A 544 -17.03 -40.78 -13.36
CA PRO A 544 -16.08 -40.26 -12.39
C PRO A 544 -16.47 -40.68 -10.98
N LEU A 545 -15.48 -41.17 -10.26
CA LEU A 545 -15.59 -41.52 -8.87
C LEU A 545 -15.24 -40.30 -8.00
N THR A 546 -16.18 -39.80 -7.21
CA THR A 546 -15.90 -38.84 -6.17
C THR A 546 -15.45 -39.58 -4.94
N GLU A 547 -14.19 -39.43 -4.56
CA GLU A 547 -13.70 -39.96 -3.28
C GLU A 547 -13.83 -38.88 -2.22
N VAL A 548 -14.51 -39.20 -1.13
CA VAL A 548 -14.66 -38.30 0.01
C VAL A 548 -14.21 -39.02 1.26
N THR A 549 -13.35 -38.34 1.98
CA THR A 549 -12.93 -38.79 3.30
C THR A 549 -13.76 -38.08 4.36
N ILE A 550 -14.32 -38.82 5.29
CA ILE A 550 -15.00 -38.29 6.47
C ILE A 550 -14.40 -38.88 7.75
N GLU A 551 -14.41 -38.07 8.82
CA GLU A 551 -13.98 -38.52 10.13
C GLU A 551 -14.95 -39.57 10.72
N GLU A 552 -14.46 -40.44 11.60
CA GLU A 552 -15.27 -41.36 12.35
C GLU A 552 -16.35 -40.62 13.17
N GLY A 553 -17.62 -40.93 12.90
CA GLY A 553 -18.78 -40.20 13.45
C GLY A 553 -19.22 -38.99 12.65
N GLY A 554 -18.49 -38.60 11.60
CA GLY A 554 -18.86 -37.50 10.69
C GLY A 554 -19.91 -37.88 9.66
N SER A 555 -20.34 -36.92 8.87
CA SER A 555 -21.28 -37.11 7.77
C SER A 555 -20.90 -36.28 6.56
N TYR A 556 -21.26 -36.75 5.39
CA TYR A 556 -21.10 -36.04 4.12
C TYR A 556 -22.43 -36.01 3.37
N THR A 557 -22.84 -34.82 2.97
CA THR A 557 -24.00 -34.64 2.10
C THR A 557 -23.52 -34.55 0.65
N TRP A 558 -23.79 -35.53 -0.15
CA TRP A 558 -23.37 -35.54 -1.54
C TRP A 558 -24.28 -34.64 -2.37
N HIS A 559 -23.70 -33.60 -2.95
CA HIS A 559 -24.43 -32.60 -3.76
C HIS A 559 -25.14 -33.25 -4.94
N ALA A 560 -24.58 -34.35 -5.45
CA ALA A 560 -25.13 -35.04 -6.58
C ALA A 560 -26.55 -35.59 -6.34
N ASN A 561 -26.92 -35.98 -5.17
CA ASN A 561 -28.24 -36.55 -4.88
C ASN A 561 -28.93 -35.97 -3.62
N GLY A 562 -28.30 -34.98 -2.96
CA GLY A 562 -28.80 -34.37 -1.74
C GLY A 562 -28.86 -35.29 -0.52
N LYS A 563 -28.35 -36.52 -0.60
CA LYS A 563 -28.35 -37.47 0.50
C LYS A 563 -27.13 -37.28 1.40
N THR A 564 -27.36 -37.40 2.71
CA THR A 564 -26.32 -37.39 3.73
C THR A 564 -25.91 -38.83 4.08
N TYR A 565 -24.60 -39.06 4.03
CA TYR A 565 -23.96 -40.33 4.35
C TYR A 565 -23.22 -40.21 5.65
N THR A 566 -23.40 -41.12 6.60
CA THR A 566 -22.79 -41.09 7.93
C THR A 566 -21.69 -42.18 8.04
N ALA A 567 -20.68 -41.90 8.86
CA ALA A 567 -19.42 -42.63 8.95
C ALA A 567 -19.48 -44.02 9.65
N SER A 568 -20.55 -44.78 9.51
CA SER A 568 -20.65 -46.09 10.16
C SER A 568 -20.07 -47.25 9.35
N VAL A 569 -19.62 -47.01 8.12
CA VAL A 569 -19.16 -48.11 7.21
C VAL A 569 -17.88 -47.70 6.50
N ARG A 570 -16.82 -48.48 6.66
CA ARG A 570 -15.56 -48.33 5.93
C ARG A 570 -15.71 -48.71 4.46
N ASP A 571 -15.06 -47.97 3.56
CA ASP A 571 -14.91 -48.26 2.13
C ASP A 571 -16.25 -48.56 1.42
N THR A 572 -17.19 -47.63 1.44
CA THR A 572 -18.48 -47.76 0.78
C THR A 572 -18.47 -47.09 -0.59
N VAL A 573 -18.64 -47.94 -1.66
CA VAL A 573 -18.82 -47.41 -3.03
C VAL A 573 -20.33 -47.34 -3.33
N TRP A 574 -20.77 -46.18 -3.81
CA TRP A 574 -22.17 -45.91 -4.12
C TRP A 574 -22.45 -46.08 -5.62
N SER A 575 -23.63 -46.57 -5.95
CA SER A 575 -24.08 -46.73 -7.34
C SER A 575 -24.07 -45.37 -8.08
N PRO A 576 -23.74 -45.37 -9.40
CA PRO A 576 -23.72 -44.17 -10.20
C PRO A 576 -25.10 -43.50 -10.23
N VAL A 577 -25.16 -42.20 -10.12
CA VAL A 577 -26.37 -41.36 -10.22
C VAL A 577 -26.22 -40.47 -11.43
N PHE A 578 -27.19 -40.52 -12.36
CA PHE A 578 -27.24 -39.62 -13.50
C PHE A 578 -27.78 -38.27 -13.07
N TYR A 579 -27.06 -37.19 -13.39
CA TYR A 579 -27.43 -35.82 -13.08
C TYR A 579 -27.85 -35.08 -14.35
N LYS A 580 -29.09 -34.59 -14.36
CA LYS A 580 -29.62 -33.82 -15.49
C LYS A 580 -29.43 -32.33 -15.41
N ASP A 581 -29.16 -31.80 -14.21
CA ASP A 581 -29.16 -30.37 -13.94
C ASP A 581 -27.93 -29.92 -13.13
N LEU A 582 -26.73 -30.14 -13.63
CA LEU A 582 -25.55 -29.43 -13.14
C LEU A 582 -25.51 -28.04 -13.79
N PRO A 583 -25.19 -26.98 -13.06
CA PRO A 583 -25.07 -25.60 -13.60
C PRO A 583 -23.93 -25.44 -14.62
N VAL A 584 -23.20 -26.45 -14.92
CA VAL A 584 -22.21 -26.52 -16.01
C VAL A 584 -22.85 -27.32 -17.15
N ALA A 585 -23.50 -26.55 -18.02
CA ALA A 585 -23.90 -26.92 -19.38
C ALA A 585 -23.98 -28.39 -19.72
N GLY A 586 -25.14 -29.05 -19.53
CA GLY A 586 -25.64 -30.14 -20.33
C GLY A 586 -24.73 -31.34 -20.58
N CYS A 587 -23.70 -31.60 -19.79
CA CYS A 587 -22.99 -32.87 -19.82
C CYS A 587 -23.78 -33.88 -19.03
N ASP A 588 -24.32 -34.86 -19.71
CA ASP A 588 -24.89 -36.05 -19.06
C ASP A 588 -23.76 -36.74 -18.30
N THR A 589 -23.66 -36.50 -16.99
CA THR A 589 -22.62 -37.08 -16.15
C THR A 589 -23.21 -38.05 -15.16
N ALA A 590 -22.80 -39.31 -15.29
CA ALA A 590 -22.92 -40.25 -14.20
C ALA A 590 -21.79 -39.99 -13.21
N GLN A 591 -22.11 -39.89 -11.91
CA GLN A 591 -21.12 -39.74 -10.84
C GLN A 591 -21.21 -40.93 -9.89
N ALA A 592 -20.10 -41.37 -9.38
CA ALA A 592 -20.00 -42.36 -8.32
C ALA A 592 -19.36 -41.72 -7.09
N LEU A 593 -19.79 -42.13 -5.92
CA LEU A 593 -19.25 -41.66 -4.66
C LEU A 593 -18.54 -42.81 -3.94
N HIS A 594 -17.31 -42.58 -3.50
CA HIS A 594 -16.55 -43.42 -2.59
C HIS A 594 -16.31 -42.68 -1.30
N VAL A 595 -16.94 -43.14 -0.22
CA VAL A 595 -16.75 -42.56 1.11
C VAL A 595 -15.73 -43.38 1.88
N ILE A 596 -14.64 -42.74 2.23
CA ILE A 596 -13.57 -43.32 3.05
C ILE A 596 -13.72 -42.76 4.47
N VAL A 597 -13.93 -43.66 5.45
CA VAL A 597 -14.00 -43.28 6.85
C VAL A 597 -12.61 -43.33 7.44
N ARG A 598 -12.14 -42.23 7.97
CA ARG A 598 -10.81 -42.10 8.60
C ARG A 598 -10.93 -41.66 10.05
N SER A 599 -10.05 -42.22 10.87
CA SER A 599 -9.74 -41.66 12.18
C SER A 599 -8.47 -40.82 12.02
N CYS A 600 -8.64 -39.53 11.85
CA CYS A 600 -7.52 -38.58 11.87
C CYS A 600 -7.33 -38.05 13.28
N ILE A 601 -6.15 -37.52 13.54
CA ILE A 601 -5.84 -36.90 14.83
C ILE A 601 -6.74 -35.69 15.08
N ASN A 602 -7.08 -35.49 16.35
CA ASN A 602 -7.62 -34.23 16.83
C ASN A 602 -6.68 -33.71 17.93
N ALA A 603 -6.27 -32.46 17.83
CA ALA A 603 -5.28 -31.88 18.73
C ALA A 603 -5.82 -30.61 19.37
N THR A 604 -5.42 -30.39 20.62
CA THR A 604 -5.55 -29.11 21.33
C THR A 604 -4.19 -28.71 21.88
N LEU A 605 -3.91 -27.40 21.89
CA LEU A 605 -2.68 -26.83 22.41
C LEU A 605 -3.00 -25.58 23.22
N THR A 606 -2.40 -25.47 24.39
CA THR A 606 -2.58 -24.32 25.29
C THR A 606 -1.20 -23.76 25.66
N PRO A 607 -0.62 -22.90 24.81
CA PRO A 607 0.67 -22.28 25.13
C PRO A 607 0.49 -21.25 26.24
N PRO A 608 1.46 -21.11 27.17
CA PRO A 608 1.44 -20.01 28.12
C PRO A 608 1.76 -18.68 27.42
N ASP A 609 1.17 -17.60 27.92
CA ASP A 609 1.37 -16.25 27.38
C ASP A 609 2.80 -15.75 27.58
N GLU A 610 3.48 -16.23 28.63
CA GLU A 610 4.84 -15.79 28.96
C GLU A 610 5.70 -16.91 29.56
N VAL A 611 7.02 -16.78 29.45
CA VAL A 611 8.03 -17.67 30.00
C VAL A 611 9.22 -16.86 30.53
N CYS A 612 9.82 -17.37 31.57
CA CYS A 612 11.03 -16.79 32.15
C CYS A 612 12.25 -16.96 31.23
N GLY A 613 13.04 -15.92 31.04
CA GLY A 613 14.31 -16.02 30.31
C GLY A 613 15.38 -16.89 30.98
N ASP A 614 15.18 -17.26 32.26
CA ASP A 614 16.02 -18.23 32.98
C ASP A 614 15.63 -19.67 32.67
N GLU A 615 14.41 -19.89 32.16
CA GLU A 615 13.97 -21.23 31.81
C GLU A 615 14.62 -21.69 30.50
N ARG A 616 14.75 -23.00 30.38
CA ARG A 616 15.33 -23.63 29.18
C ARG A 616 14.30 -24.23 28.25
N VAL A 617 13.07 -24.31 28.74
CA VAL A 617 11.96 -24.96 28.01
C VAL A 617 10.66 -24.24 28.29
N LEU A 618 9.96 -23.89 27.26
CA LEU A 618 8.56 -23.47 27.31
C LEU A 618 7.69 -24.72 27.28
N ARG A 619 6.88 -24.91 28.34
CA ARG A 619 5.96 -26.03 28.48
C ARG A 619 4.59 -25.65 27.95
N MET A 620 4.09 -26.43 27.02
CA MET A 620 2.80 -26.19 26.36
C MET A 620 1.88 -27.39 26.54
N PRO A 621 0.90 -27.32 27.44
CA PRO A 621 -0.09 -28.36 27.61
C PRO A 621 -0.81 -28.68 26.28
N TYR A 622 -0.94 -29.95 25.98
CA TYR A 622 -1.56 -30.40 24.77
C TYR A 622 -2.33 -31.70 24.95
N SER A 623 -3.21 -31.99 24.04
CA SER A 623 -3.88 -33.28 23.96
C SER A 623 -4.05 -33.66 22.49
N VAL A 624 -3.73 -34.89 22.15
CA VAL A 624 -3.95 -35.44 20.82
C VAL A 624 -4.68 -36.78 20.95
N THR A 625 -5.69 -36.97 20.16
CA THR A 625 -6.46 -38.20 20.05
C THR A 625 -6.58 -38.63 18.58
N GLY A 626 -6.78 -39.91 18.33
CA GLY A 626 -7.13 -40.41 16.99
C GLY A 626 -5.98 -41.04 16.18
N GLY A 627 -4.72 -40.98 16.65
CA GLY A 627 -3.62 -41.66 15.94
C GLY A 627 -2.24 -41.15 16.31
N ASP A 628 -1.21 -41.72 15.70
CA ASP A 628 0.19 -41.29 15.86
C ASP A 628 0.44 -40.00 15.07
N TYR A 629 1.37 -39.19 15.57
CA TYR A 629 1.68 -37.87 15.04
C TYR A 629 3.10 -37.44 15.37
N THR A 630 3.59 -36.46 14.61
CA THR A 630 4.82 -35.73 14.90
C THR A 630 4.48 -34.26 15.16
N ALA A 631 4.91 -33.72 16.32
CA ALA A 631 4.77 -32.30 16.61
C ALA A 631 5.99 -31.52 16.11
N ILE A 632 5.77 -30.51 15.27
CA ILE A 632 6.84 -29.71 14.66
C ILE A 632 6.57 -28.23 14.94
N VAL A 633 7.64 -27.49 15.22
CA VAL A 633 7.60 -26.02 15.34
C VAL A 633 8.31 -25.37 14.16
N ARG A 634 7.73 -24.25 13.68
CA ARG A 634 8.35 -23.34 12.74
C ARG A 634 8.27 -21.92 13.28
N PHE A 635 9.39 -21.24 13.30
CA PHE A 635 9.52 -19.91 13.88
C PHE A 635 9.52 -18.81 12.81
N GLY A 636 8.97 -17.64 13.18
CA GLY A 636 9.14 -16.41 12.40
C GLY A 636 10.60 -15.89 12.43
N GLY A 637 10.95 -15.05 11.47
CA GLY A 637 12.32 -14.54 11.30
C GLY A 637 12.93 -13.91 12.56
N LYS A 638 12.14 -13.20 13.37
CA LYS A 638 12.58 -12.62 14.65
C LYS A 638 13.01 -13.69 15.65
N ALA A 639 12.28 -14.81 15.75
CA ALA A 639 12.61 -15.90 16.65
C ALA A 639 13.85 -16.66 16.16
N LEU A 640 13.95 -16.93 14.85
CA LEU A 640 15.13 -17.56 14.25
C LEU A 640 16.39 -16.71 14.49
N ALA A 641 16.30 -15.38 14.33
CA ALA A 641 17.39 -14.47 14.65
C ALA A 641 17.78 -14.45 16.12
N ALA A 642 16.85 -14.77 17.04
CA ALA A 642 17.10 -14.92 18.47
C ALA A 642 17.66 -16.29 18.85
N GLY A 643 17.88 -17.21 17.89
CA GLY A 643 18.49 -18.51 18.11
C GLY A 643 17.51 -19.65 18.29
N PHE A 644 16.20 -19.44 18.11
CA PHE A 644 15.27 -20.55 18.04
C PHE A 644 15.52 -21.36 16.76
N THR A 645 15.17 -22.64 16.78
CA THR A 645 15.38 -23.54 15.65
C THR A 645 14.10 -24.31 15.33
N ASP A 646 13.77 -24.35 14.07
CA ASP A 646 12.70 -25.19 13.56
C ASP A 646 13.01 -26.66 13.78
N GLY A 647 11.98 -27.46 14.06
CA GLY A 647 12.17 -28.90 14.20
C GLY A 647 11.08 -29.58 14.99
N VAL A 648 11.32 -30.87 15.27
CA VAL A 648 10.42 -31.68 16.09
C VAL A 648 10.47 -31.23 17.54
N ILE A 649 9.29 -31.08 18.16
CA ILE A 649 9.17 -30.69 19.56
C ILE A 649 9.07 -31.97 20.42
N PRO A 650 9.95 -32.15 21.40
CA PRO A 650 9.81 -33.23 22.37
C PRO A 650 8.55 -33.07 23.22
N ALA A 651 7.98 -34.16 23.66
CA ALA A 651 6.86 -34.20 24.61
C ALA A 651 7.18 -35.08 25.83
N ASP A 652 6.62 -34.77 27.01
CA ASP A 652 6.72 -35.59 28.19
C ASP A 652 5.42 -36.33 28.56
N GLY A 653 4.44 -36.29 27.63
CA GLY A 653 3.14 -36.93 27.76
C GLY A 653 2.04 -36.00 28.28
N ALA A 654 2.39 -34.86 28.87
CA ALA A 654 1.45 -33.82 29.29
C ALA A 654 1.68 -32.51 28.52
N ASP A 655 2.95 -32.18 28.28
CA ASP A 655 3.38 -30.94 27.66
C ASP A 655 4.26 -31.20 26.42
N LEU A 656 4.13 -30.35 25.40
CA LEU A 656 5.17 -30.15 24.40
C LEU A 656 6.28 -29.29 25.02
N LEU A 657 7.53 -29.70 24.84
CA LEU A 657 8.71 -29.12 25.47
C LEU A 657 9.49 -28.31 24.43
N LEU A 658 9.15 -27.04 24.26
CA LEU A 658 9.83 -26.16 23.32
C LEU A 658 11.15 -25.63 23.92
N PRO A 659 12.32 -25.99 23.33
CA PRO A 659 13.59 -25.49 23.82
C PRO A 659 13.75 -23.99 23.64
N LEU A 660 14.22 -23.30 24.69
CA LEU A 660 14.58 -21.90 24.64
C LEU A 660 16.09 -21.75 24.41
N PRO A 661 16.52 -20.85 23.52
CA PRO A 661 17.94 -20.55 23.30
C PRO A 661 18.62 -20.07 24.58
N GLU A 662 19.90 -20.38 24.72
CA GLU A 662 20.66 -20.09 25.95
C GLU A 662 20.75 -18.58 26.24
N ALA A 663 20.76 -17.76 25.23
CA ALA A 663 20.85 -16.29 25.30
C ALA A 663 19.66 -15.61 24.64
N VAL A 664 18.45 -16.16 24.87
CA VAL A 664 17.23 -15.60 24.29
C VAL A 664 16.96 -14.19 24.84
N TYR A 665 16.58 -13.29 23.97
CA TYR A 665 16.22 -11.91 24.36
C TYR A 665 14.82 -11.83 24.93
N ALA A 666 14.64 -10.93 25.90
CA ALA A 666 13.31 -10.58 26.39
C ALA A 666 12.52 -9.87 25.27
N ALA A 667 11.56 -10.57 24.72
CA ALA A 667 10.71 -10.09 23.61
C ALA A 667 9.51 -11.04 23.42
N THR A 668 8.52 -10.58 22.69
CA THR A 668 7.46 -11.47 22.19
C THR A 668 7.95 -12.20 20.93
N TYR A 669 7.73 -13.51 20.90
CA TYR A 669 8.05 -14.40 19.80
C TYR A 669 6.81 -15.11 19.31
N THR A 670 6.80 -15.42 18.04
CA THR A 670 5.73 -16.16 17.39
C THR A 670 6.27 -17.41 16.72
N ALA A 671 5.47 -18.46 16.70
CA ALA A 671 5.77 -19.67 15.98
C ALA A 671 4.48 -20.37 15.55
N VAL A 672 4.60 -21.28 14.61
CA VAL A 672 3.54 -22.21 14.23
C VAL A 672 3.90 -23.59 14.75
N VAL A 673 3.06 -24.16 15.60
CA VAL A 673 3.17 -25.55 16.04
C VAL A 673 2.23 -26.38 15.19
N SER A 674 2.76 -27.40 14.56
CA SER A 674 2.02 -28.29 13.68
C SER A 674 2.04 -29.70 14.24
N PHE A 675 0.88 -30.34 14.31
CA PHE A 675 0.76 -31.76 14.55
C PHE A 675 0.57 -32.46 13.20
N GLU A 676 1.62 -33.10 12.72
CA GLU A 676 1.63 -33.85 11.46
C GLU A 676 1.26 -35.30 11.72
N PRO A 677 0.12 -35.78 11.22
CA PRO A 677 -0.26 -37.18 11.38
C PRO A 677 0.70 -38.09 10.64
N ASP A 678 0.95 -39.29 11.16
CA ASP A 678 1.77 -40.30 10.46
C ASP A 678 1.06 -40.85 9.21
N LYS A 679 -0.25 -40.57 9.09
CA LYS A 679 -1.04 -40.92 7.92
C LYS A 679 -1.03 -39.77 6.92
N PRO A 680 -0.45 -39.93 5.70
CA PRO A 680 -0.28 -38.87 4.73
C PRO A 680 -1.59 -38.25 4.20
N GLU A 681 -2.67 -38.94 4.45
CA GLU A 681 -4.02 -38.55 4.05
C GLU A 681 -4.76 -37.69 5.05
N CYS A 682 -4.21 -37.48 6.25
CA CYS A 682 -4.81 -36.63 7.28
C CYS A 682 -4.20 -35.24 7.23
N ASP A 683 -5.03 -34.23 7.43
CA ASP A 683 -4.58 -32.85 7.46
C ASP A 683 -3.72 -32.54 8.66
N THR A 684 -2.68 -31.79 8.46
CA THR A 684 -1.84 -31.24 9.54
C THR A 684 -2.64 -30.20 10.34
N ILE A 685 -2.71 -30.39 11.66
CA ILE A 685 -3.34 -29.40 12.54
C ILE A 685 -2.29 -28.36 12.94
N ARG A 686 -2.60 -27.06 12.79
CA ARG A 686 -1.68 -25.96 13.06
C ARG A 686 -2.24 -25.02 14.11
N PHE A 687 -1.34 -24.55 14.98
CA PHE A 687 -1.60 -23.55 15.99
C PHE A 687 -0.59 -22.43 15.87
N ASP A 688 -1.06 -21.23 15.63
CA ASP A 688 -0.25 -20.03 15.76
C ASP A 688 -0.08 -19.72 17.24
N ILE A 689 1.15 -19.66 17.71
CA ILE A 689 1.47 -19.35 19.11
C ILE A 689 2.25 -18.04 19.20
N SER A 690 1.97 -17.31 20.27
CA SER A 690 2.71 -16.10 20.65
C SER A 690 3.00 -16.15 22.13
N PHE A 691 4.25 -15.94 22.52
CA PHE A 691 4.67 -15.96 23.92
C PHE A 691 5.71 -14.89 24.21
N LEU A 692 5.61 -14.30 25.37
CA LEU A 692 6.57 -13.32 25.87
C LEU A 692 7.70 -14.02 26.61
N VAL A 693 8.95 -13.85 26.18
CA VAL A 693 10.12 -14.19 27.01
C VAL A 693 10.43 -12.97 27.87
N ARG A 694 10.32 -13.16 29.18
CA ARG A 694 10.63 -12.14 30.19
C ARG A 694 12.14 -12.01 30.40
N TYR A 695 12.59 -10.87 30.92
CA TYR A 695 13.97 -10.76 31.34
C TYR A 695 14.30 -11.84 32.41
N PRO A 696 15.44 -12.52 32.29
CA PRO A 696 15.86 -13.46 33.36
C PRO A 696 16.03 -12.72 34.67
N ALA A 697 15.90 -13.45 35.83
CA ALA A 697 16.13 -12.86 37.14
C ALA A 697 17.56 -12.28 37.25
N SER A 698 18.49 -12.79 36.47
CA SER A 698 19.87 -12.29 36.39
C SER A 698 20.01 -10.89 35.72
N VAL A 699 18.92 -10.27 35.21
CA VAL A 699 18.94 -8.88 34.75
C VAL A 699 19.29 -7.90 35.85
N PHE A 700 19.00 -8.28 37.08
CA PHE A 700 19.45 -7.55 38.25
C PHE A 700 20.20 -8.49 39.23
N THR A 701 20.87 -7.94 40.17
CA THR A 701 21.63 -8.70 41.17
C THR A 701 21.31 -8.16 42.55
N GLN A 702 21.31 -9.06 43.50
CA GLN A 702 21.31 -8.70 44.91
C GLN A 702 22.70 -8.21 45.33
N LYS A 703 22.73 -7.02 45.90
CA LYS A 703 23.92 -6.49 46.54
C LYS A 703 23.64 -6.35 48.02
N TRP A 704 24.30 -7.12 48.81
CA TRP A 704 24.04 -7.22 50.27
C TRP A 704 22.59 -7.65 50.60
N ASN A 705 22.20 -7.48 51.84
CA ASN A 705 20.88 -7.88 52.31
C ASN A 705 19.78 -6.81 52.10
N ASP A 706 20.07 -5.69 51.45
CA ASP A 706 19.20 -4.56 51.43
C ASP A 706 19.07 -3.90 50.03
N VAL A 707 19.77 -4.39 49.01
CA VAL A 707 19.80 -3.78 47.71
C VAL A 707 19.62 -4.78 46.58
N LEU A 708 18.74 -4.48 45.67
CA LEU A 708 18.64 -5.08 44.34
C LEU A 708 19.01 -4.04 43.29
N ALA A 709 19.85 -4.38 42.32
CA ALA A 709 20.33 -3.42 41.32
C ALA A 709 20.35 -4.03 39.91
N VAL A 710 19.84 -3.29 38.92
CA VAL A 710 19.89 -3.66 37.52
C VAL A 710 21.24 -3.27 36.93
N TYR A 711 21.91 -4.22 36.28
CA TYR A 711 23.14 -3.98 35.55
C TYR A 711 22.84 -3.60 34.11
N ASN A 712 22.64 -2.33 33.86
CA ASN A 712 22.32 -1.81 32.55
C ASN A 712 23.40 -2.14 31.49
N ASP A 713 24.69 -2.10 31.93
CA ASP A 713 25.82 -2.35 31.01
C ASP A 713 25.95 -3.81 30.55
N ARG A 714 25.45 -4.78 31.30
CA ARG A 714 25.55 -6.19 30.94
C ARG A 714 24.64 -6.58 29.80
N TYR A 715 23.53 -5.89 29.64
CA TYR A 715 22.53 -6.07 28.56
C TYR A 715 22.76 -5.13 27.38
N ASN A 716 23.59 -4.09 27.56
CA ASN A 716 23.99 -3.16 26.52
C ASN A 716 25.24 -3.62 25.74
N ARG A 717 25.97 -4.61 26.21
CA ARG A 717 27.16 -5.17 25.56
C ARG A 717 26.88 -6.59 25.06
N GLY A 718 25.92 -6.74 24.15
CA GLY A 718 25.81 -7.99 23.42
C GLY A 718 26.94 -8.05 22.39
N GLU A 719 27.81 -9.06 22.47
CA GLU A 719 28.77 -9.35 21.40
C GLU A 719 28.03 -9.55 20.07
N GLY A 720 28.05 -8.54 19.19
CA GLY A 720 27.38 -8.56 17.89
C GLY A 720 25.86 -8.41 17.92
N ARG A 721 25.25 -7.94 19.01
CA ARG A 721 23.81 -7.70 19.15
C ARG A 721 23.56 -6.32 19.72
N GLU A 722 22.64 -5.56 19.11
CA GLU A 722 22.24 -4.24 19.59
C GLU A 722 21.70 -4.33 21.03
N GLY A 723 22.37 -3.67 21.95
CA GLY A 723 21.97 -3.62 23.35
C GLY A 723 20.74 -2.77 23.55
N TYR A 724 19.85 -3.17 24.45
CA TYR A 724 18.71 -2.34 24.84
C TYR A 724 19.13 -1.31 25.86
N HIS A 725 18.83 -0.04 25.61
CA HIS A 725 18.90 1.02 26.62
C HIS A 725 17.66 0.98 27.51
N ILE A 726 17.85 0.77 28.82
CA ILE A 726 16.76 0.84 29.79
C ILE A 726 16.60 2.29 30.24
N THR A 727 15.44 2.85 30.01
CA THR A 727 15.13 4.26 30.28
C THR A 727 14.28 4.46 31.55
N ALA A 728 13.50 3.45 31.94
CA ALA A 728 12.70 3.52 33.17
C ALA A 728 12.61 2.18 33.88
N PHE A 729 12.35 2.25 35.18
CA PHE A 729 12.30 1.11 36.10
C PHE A 729 11.09 1.23 37.02
N GLN A 730 10.49 0.10 37.39
CA GLN A 730 9.54 0.00 38.50
C GLN A 730 9.77 -1.35 39.20
N TRP A 731 10.12 -1.32 40.49
CA TRP A 731 10.33 -2.52 41.28
C TRP A 731 9.02 -3.06 41.83
N TYR A 732 8.95 -4.36 41.95
CA TYR A 732 7.81 -5.10 42.49
C TYR A 732 8.25 -6.04 43.61
N LYS A 733 7.36 -6.23 44.59
CA LYS A 733 7.44 -7.20 45.65
C LYS A 733 6.14 -8.03 45.65
N ASP A 734 6.24 -9.35 45.59
CA ASP A 734 5.11 -10.29 45.56
C ASP A 734 4.04 -9.87 44.52
N GLY A 735 4.50 -9.46 43.34
CA GLY A 735 3.63 -9.05 42.22
C GLY A 735 3.05 -7.63 42.30
N GLN A 736 3.22 -6.91 43.44
CA GLN A 736 2.73 -5.54 43.65
C GLN A 736 3.86 -4.53 43.47
N PRO A 737 3.59 -3.38 42.77
CA PRO A 737 4.58 -2.36 42.61
C PRO A 737 4.98 -1.75 43.97
N ILE A 738 6.27 -1.52 44.16
CA ILE A 738 6.79 -0.84 45.33
C ILE A 738 6.74 0.66 45.07
N ASP A 739 5.99 1.40 45.88
CA ASP A 739 5.76 2.83 45.66
C ASP A 739 7.08 3.62 45.68
N GLY A 740 7.26 4.49 44.68
CA GLY A 740 8.46 5.30 44.50
C GLY A 740 9.75 4.55 44.12
N ALA A 741 9.73 3.22 43.97
CA ALA A 741 10.89 2.43 43.60
C ALA A 741 11.08 2.39 42.05
N THR A 742 11.45 3.55 41.49
CA THR A 742 11.62 3.78 40.05
C THR A 742 13.06 3.99 39.61
N GLY A 743 14.02 3.74 40.47
CA GLY A 743 15.45 3.81 40.16
C GLY A 743 16.02 2.53 39.54
N SER A 744 17.21 2.60 38.96
CA SER A 744 17.95 1.45 38.47
C SER A 744 18.33 0.46 39.60
N TYR A 745 18.07 0.80 40.82
CA TYR A 745 18.20 -0.03 41.99
C TYR A 745 17.04 0.19 42.96
N TYR A 746 16.73 -0.83 43.73
CA TYR A 746 15.85 -0.78 44.90
C TYR A 746 16.66 -0.94 46.16
N TYR A 747 16.46 -0.03 47.08
CA TYR A 747 17.10 -0.03 48.38
C TYR A 747 16.03 0.09 49.48
N THR A 748 16.04 -0.83 50.44
CA THR A 748 15.01 -0.91 51.48
C THR A 748 15.10 0.19 52.53
N GLY A 749 16.27 0.81 52.69
CA GLY A 749 16.51 1.84 53.70
C GLY A 749 17.73 1.53 54.55
N PRO A 750 18.17 2.50 55.41
CA PRO A 750 19.41 2.32 56.16
C PRO A 750 19.37 1.25 57.26
N ASP A 751 18.19 0.90 57.77
CA ASP A 751 18.00 -0.07 58.86
C ASP A 751 17.07 -1.22 58.47
N GLU A 752 16.71 -1.33 57.22
CA GLU A 752 15.79 -2.34 56.67
C GLU A 752 16.54 -3.33 55.78
N GLN A 753 16.08 -4.58 55.78
CA GLN A 753 16.57 -5.61 54.89
C GLN A 753 15.51 -6.04 53.90
N LEU A 754 15.96 -6.64 52.79
CA LEU A 754 15.07 -7.30 51.85
C LEU A 754 14.28 -8.39 52.59
N ASP A 755 13.04 -8.57 52.20
CA ASP A 755 12.25 -9.69 52.71
C ASP A 755 12.66 -10.96 51.97
N PHE A 756 13.38 -11.83 52.64
CA PHE A 756 13.89 -13.07 52.05
C PHE A 756 12.82 -14.12 51.78
N ASN A 757 11.59 -13.88 52.20
CA ASN A 757 10.44 -14.74 51.88
C ASN A 757 9.66 -14.21 50.67
N ALA A 758 9.85 -12.96 50.31
CA ALA A 758 9.17 -12.31 49.21
C ALA A 758 9.85 -12.57 47.86
N LEU A 759 9.09 -12.41 46.79
CA LEU A 759 9.55 -12.44 45.40
C LEU A 759 9.66 -11.03 44.84
N TYR A 760 10.83 -10.70 44.33
CA TYR A 760 11.09 -9.39 43.72
C TYR A 760 11.22 -9.51 42.20
N SER A 761 10.75 -8.49 41.50
CA SER A 761 10.96 -8.34 40.05
C SER A 761 11.01 -6.86 39.68
N VAL A 762 11.47 -6.55 38.51
CA VAL A 762 11.54 -5.17 37.98
C VAL A 762 10.93 -5.08 36.60
N LEU A 763 10.05 -4.09 36.42
CA LEU A 763 9.53 -3.73 35.13
C LEU A 763 10.53 -2.76 34.49
N LEU A 764 10.99 -3.08 33.29
CA LEU A 764 12.00 -2.35 32.57
C LEU A 764 11.41 -1.78 31.30
N THR A 765 11.55 -0.48 31.09
CA THR A 765 11.17 0.20 29.85
C THR A 765 12.42 0.47 29.04
N ARG A 766 12.42 0.09 27.78
CA ARG A 766 13.49 0.35 26.83
C ARG A 766 13.33 1.70 26.15
N ASP A 767 14.35 2.15 25.46
CA ASP A 767 14.34 3.34 24.61
C ASP A 767 13.40 3.22 23.41
N ASP A 768 13.14 2.00 22.91
CA ASP A 768 12.15 1.70 21.88
C ASP A 768 10.69 1.70 22.41
N GLY A 769 10.49 2.02 23.68
CA GLY A 769 9.18 2.02 24.33
C GLY A 769 8.70 0.63 24.79
N THR A 770 9.43 -0.43 24.53
CA THR A 770 9.07 -1.79 24.96
C THR A 770 9.14 -1.91 26.49
N VAL A 771 8.07 -2.43 27.10
CA VAL A 771 7.95 -2.60 28.55
C VAL A 771 7.82 -4.08 28.88
N ILE A 772 8.82 -4.66 29.55
CA ILE A 772 8.82 -6.07 29.93
C ILE A 772 9.26 -6.20 31.37
N ARG A 773 8.57 -7.06 32.12
CA ARG A 773 8.91 -7.38 33.53
C ARG A 773 9.97 -8.50 33.60
N SER A 774 10.86 -8.40 34.54
CA SER A 774 11.80 -9.49 34.80
C SER A 774 11.12 -10.70 35.46
N CYS A 775 11.78 -11.83 35.41
CA CYS A 775 11.42 -12.97 36.26
C CYS A 775 11.54 -12.60 37.71
N GLU A 776 10.87 -13.38 38.55
CA GLU A 776 10.88 -13.21 39.97
C GLU A 776 12.18 -13.77 40.56
N TYR A 777 12.70 -13.07 41.54
CA TYR A 777 13.90 -13.41 42.28
C TYR A 777 13.58 -13.43 43.78
N ARG A 778 13.99 -14.50 44.45
CA ARG A 778 13.95 -14.57 45.91
C ARG A 778 15.32 -14.20 46.46
N PRO A 779 15.42 -13.15 47.29
CA PRO A 779 16.69 -12.78 47.91
C PRO A 779 17.22 -13.89 48.79
N VAL A 780 18.53 -13.96 48.91
CA VAL A 780 19.23 -14.88 49.80
C VAL A 780 20.06 -14.11 50.82
N HIS A 781 20.24 -14.65 52.00
CA HIS A 781 21.15 -14.02 52.94
C HIS A 781 22.58 -14.08 52.38
N THR A 782 23.18 -12.92 52.23
CA THR A 782 24.59 -12.82 51.86
C THR A 782 25.41 -12.82 53.15
N ASP A 783 25.89 -14.00 53.55
CA ASP A 783 26.91 -14.11 54.58
C ASP A 783 28.22 -13.61 53.98
N ASP A 784 28.58 -12.34 54.30
CA ASP A 784 29.88 -11.80 53.91
C ASP A 784 30.84 -12.13 55.10
N PRO A 785 31.74 -13.11 54.96
CA PRO A 785 32.68 -13.49 56.06
C PRO A 785 33.71 -12.42 56.43
N ASP A 786 33.80 -11.33 55.60
CA ASP A 786 34.65 -10.17 55.81
C ASP A 786 33.83 -8.91 56.15
N MET A 787 33.14 -8.86 57.26
CA MET A 787 32.56 -7.64 57.82
C MET A 787 33.63 -6.63 58.22
N VAL A 788 34.33 -6.07 57.30
CA VAL A 788 34.86 -4.70 57.42
C VAL A 788 33.66 -3.77 57.43
N THR A 789 33.48 -2.97 58.51
CA THR A 789 32.37 -2.03 58.68
C THR A 789 32.07 -1.26 57.42
N THR A 790 31.03 -1.67 56.74
CA THR A 790 30.56 -1.05 55.51
C THR A 790 29.47 -0.06 55.90
N THR A 791 29.67 1.22 55.66
CA THR A 791 28.64 2.26 55.90
C THR A 791 28.08 2.74 54.59
N LYS A 792 26.75 2.91 54.60
CA LYS A 792 26.04 3.50 53.45
C LYS A 792 25.65 4.93 53.78
N GLN A 793 25.90 5.83 52.86
CA GLN A 793 25.51 7.26 52.97
C GLN A 793 24.77 7.69 51.71
N LEU A 794 23.71 8.43 51.89
CA LEU A 794 23.05 9.13 50.77
C LEU A 794 23.78 10.45 50.52
N VAL A 795 24.48 10.55 49.40
CA VAL A 795 25.21 11.78 49.01
C VAL A 795 24.63 12.27 47.72
N ASN A 796 24.04 13.47 47.72
CA ASN A 796 23.40 14.08 46.52
C ASN A 796 22.35 13.16 45.83
N GLY A 797 21.56 12.42 46.63
CA GLY A 797 20.53 11.53 46.08
C GLY A 797 21.05 10.17 45.62
N HIS A 798 22.34 9.90 45.70
CA HIS A 798 22.97 8.63 45.38
C HIS A 798 23.48 7.92 46.62
N ILE A 799 23.31 6.60 46.68
CA ILE A 799 23.88 5.79 47.72
C ILE A 799 25.36 5.57 47.43
N VAL A 800 26.22 6.05 48.34
CA VAL A 800 27.66 5.80 48.34
C VAL A 800 27.99 4.81 49.45
N ILE A 801 28.71 3.78 49.07
CA ILE A 801 29.14 2.73 49.98
C ILE A 801 30.60 2.98 50.39
N ARG A 802 30.86 3.14 51.64
CA ARG A 802 32.21 3.20 52.20
C ARG A 802 32.62 1.86 52.80
N ARG A 803 33.71 1.30 52.29
CA ARG A 803 34.31 0.07 52.83
C ARG A 803 35.80 0.36 53.10
N ALA A 804 36.16 0.39 54.34
CA ALA A 804 37.48 0.84 54.81
C ALA A 804 37.75 2.29 54.32
N ASP A 805 38.78 2.49 53.53
CA ASP A 805 39.20 3.79 52.97
C ASP A 805 38.65 4.08 51.55
N ARG A 806 37.84 3.18 51.03
CA ARG A 806 37.34 3.26 49.66
C ARG A 806 35.84 3.55 49.60
N GLN A 807 35.44 4.28 48.57
CA GLN A 807 34.04 4.58 48.27
C GLN A 807 33.63 3.90 46.97
N TYR A 808 32.42 3.36 46.94
CA TYR A 808 31.87 2.64 45.80
C TYR A 808 30.46 3.19 45.48
N THR A 809 30.07 3.11 44.23
CA THR A 809 28.66 3.25 43.87
C THR A 809 27.89 2.03 44.37
N ILE A 810 26.56 2.12 44.38
CA ILE A 810 25.68 1.01 44.70
C ILE A 810 25.90 -0.21 43.76
N LEU A 811 26.38 0.03 42.56
CA LEU A 811 26.70 -0.99 41.56
C LEU A 811 28.11 -1.60 41.75
N GLY A 812 28.84 -1.18 42.76
CA GLY A 812 30.17 -1.71 43.08
C GLY A 812 31.33 -1.04 42.35
N THR A 813 31.08 0.04 41.60
CA THR A 813 32.11 0.82 40.91
C THR A 813 32.87 1.66 41.95
N LEU A 814 34.20 1.57 42.00
CA LEU A 814 35.06 2.40 42.87
C LEU A 814 34.92 3.87 42.50
N LEU A 815 34.61 4.73 43.47
CA LEU A 815 34.48 6.17 43.28
C LEU A 815 35.76 6.93 43.69
N GLN A 816 36.43 6.42 44.75
CA GLN A 816 37.73 6.92 45.26
C GLN A 816 38.41 5.81 46.10
#